data_1ff066d538ad06f58c2742816ac17c88
#
_entry.id   1ff066d538ad06f58c2742816ac17c88
#
_cell.length_a   1.000
_cell.length_b   1.000
_cell.length_c   1.000
_cell.angle_alpha   90.00
_cell.angle_beta   90.00
_cell.angle_gamma   90.00
#
_symmetry.space_group_name_H-M   'P 1'
#
loop_
_entity.id
_entity.type
_entity.pdbx_description
1 polymer ?
#
loop_
_entity_poly.entity_id
_entity_poly.type
_entity_poly.pdbx_seq_one_letter_code
_entity_poly.pdbx_strand_id
1 'polypeptide(L)'
;MNRFAKLLDRLAYEPGRNNKLRLIVSYFREVEDPDRGYALAALTGALSFKHAKPGLIRDLIAERTDPVLFGLSYDYVGDLSETVALMWPSRRSTPLPPRSGGEGSGVRGLSAEIAASVTAVAPPTPDPSPPRAARVEGGERIVPAATSLVPRHNIAATGHNNAATSHDNAQPGHNNPPPTLAEVVTTLRTLGKAELPGQLARWLDELDETGRWALLKLVTGAMRIGISARLAKTAAAELGNKDPHDIELMWPGLSPPYLDLFAWLEGRGEKPVNLDPAPFRPVMLAHALEQADFANLDPADFIAEWKWDGIRVQAVSGRDARGRMVARLYSRTGEDITGSFPDLLPALQLQDALDSKPDDCRKPPRAFRHQASFAIDGELLVVRDGRVQSFNVLQQRLNRKVVSPKLMKDYPIHLRAYDLLGEGDADLRTLPFAERRARLEAFVTRLGDARIDLSPTIPFGSWEELGSARRDPASAGAGEDADAVEGVMLKRRDALYLPGRPRGQWWKWKRDPHIIDAVLMYAQRGHGKRSSFYSDYTFGVWAGAEGGKQLVPVGKAYFGFTDEELLQIDRFVRRNTIEKFGPVRHVVHEPDQGLVLEVAFEGLQRSSRHKSGVAMRFPRINRLRWDKPPREADHLETLERMLQQAAD
;
A
#
# COMPACT_ATOMS: atom_id res chain seq x y z
N MET A 1 16.91 -3.43 -21.47
CA MET A 1 16.55 -2.45 -20.43
C MET A 1 15.77 -1.26 -20.98
N ASN A 2 16.19 -0.62 -22.07
CA ASN A 2 15.57 0.63 -22.58
C ASN A 2 14.08 0.51 -22.95
N ARG A 3 13.63 -0.63 -23.55
CA ARG A 3 12.21 -0.85 -23.84
C ARG A 3 11.36 -0.88 -22.56
N PHE A 4 11.88 -1.52 -21.51
CA PHE A 4 11.21 -1.55 -20.21
C PHE A 4 11.17 -0.15 -19.55
N ALA A 5 12.25 0.61 -19.65
CA ALA A 5 12.30 1.98 -19.16
C ALA A 5 11.26 2.87 -19.82
N LYS A 6 11.14 2.80 -21.17
CA LYS A 6 10.09 3.51 -21.92
C LYS A 6 8.67 3.10 -21.52
N LEU A 7 8.44 1.81 -21.22
CA LEU A 7 7.16 1.35 -20.69
C LEU A 7 6.85 1.99 -19.34
N LEU A 8 7.81 1.94 -18.40
CA LEU A 8 7.61 2.51 -17.05
C LEU A 8 7.33 4.02 -17.11
N ASP A 9 8.06 4.74 -17.93
CA ASP A 9 7.88 6.17 -18.14
C ASP A 9 6.46 6.49 -18.64
N ARG A 10 6.02 5.86 -19.72
CA ARG A 10 4.66 6.02 -20.24
C ARG A 10 3.58 5.67 -19.22
N LEU A 11 3.77 4.61 -18.44
CA LEU A 11 2.83 4.18 -17.41
C LEU A 11 2.75 5.18 -16.23
N ALA A 12 3.86 5.86 -15.90
CA ALA A 12 3.88 6.84 -14.83
C ALA A 12 3.01 8.07 -15.14
N TYR A 13 2.98 8.49 -16.41
CA TYR A 13 2.22 9.67 -16.84
C TYR A 13 0.81 9.37 -17.39
N GLU A 14 0.51 8.12 -17.74
CA GLU A 14 -0.81 7.75 -18.27
C GLU A 14 -1.86 7.73 -17.13
N PRO A 15 -2.95 8.50 -17.23
CA PRO A 15 -4.00 8.50 -16.22
C PRO A 15 -5.00 7.36 -16.35
N GLY A 16 -5.32 6.95 -17.57
CA GLY A 16 -6.41 6.05 -17.89
C GLY A 16 -6.06 4.58 -17.64
N ARG A 17 -6.90 3.88 -16.85
CA ARG A 17 -6.71 2.45 -16.58
C ARG A 17 -6.63 1.61 -17.87
N ASN A 18 -7.53 1.86 -18.82
CA ASN A 18 -7.58 1.08 -20.07
C ASN A 18 -6.38 1.39 -20.97
N ASN A 19 -5.89 2.62 -21.00
CA ASN A 19 -4.69 2.96 -21.73
C ASN A 19 -3.44 2.31 -21.13
N LYS A 20 -3.32 2.29 -19.79
CA LYS A 20 -2.27 1.53 -19.09
C LYS A 20 -2.30 0.05 -19.48
N LEU A 21 -3.48 -0.54 -19.52
CA LEU A 21 -3.65 -1.93 -19.93
C LEU A 21 -3.12 -2.15 -21.34
N ARG A 22 -3.53 -1.32 -22.32
CA ARG A 22 -3.05 -1.40 -23.71
C ARG A 22 -1.53 -1.25 -23.80
N LEU A 23 -0.92 -0.33 -23.04
CA LEU A 23 0.53 -0.14 -23.02
C LEU A 23 1.28 -1.40 -22.56
N ILE A 24 0.78 -2.08 -21.54
CA ILE A 24 1.39 -3.31 -21.02
C ILE A 24 1.20 -4.46 -22.02
N VAL A 25 0.00 -4.61 -22.60
CA VAL A 25 -0.28 -5.63 -23.62
C VAL A 25 0.61 -5.44 -24.86
N SER A 26 0.75 -4.20 -25.36
CA SER A 26 1.65 -3.88 -26.48
C SER A 26 3.08 -4.29 -26.16
N TYR A 27 3.57 -3.93 -24.99
CA TYR A 27 4.91 -4.32 -24.54
C TYR A 27 5.09 -5.85 -24.52
N PHE A 28 4.12 -6.61 -24.01
CA PHE A 28 4.21 -8.08 -23.97
C PHE A 28 4.18 -8.72 -25.37
N ARG A 29 3.57 -8.05 -26.36
CA ARG A 29 3.58 -8.50 -27.76
C ARG A 29 4.91 -8.20 -28.48
N GLU A 30 5.53 -7.09 -28.14
CA GLU A 30 6.72 -6.58 -28.82
C GLU A 30 8.05 -7.10 -28.23
N VAL A 31 8.01 -7.57 -26.99
CA VAL A 31 9.20 -8.00 -26.24
C VAL A 31 9.19 -9.50 -26.04
N GLU A 32 10.31 -10.12 -26.38
CA GLU A 32 10.49 -11.57 -26.30
C GLU A 32 10.77 -12.05 -24.86
N ASP A 33 10.63 -13.35 -24.66
CA ASP A 33 11.09 -14.02 -23.46
C ASP A 33 12.62 -14.02 -23.38
N PRO A 34 13.22 -13.90 -22.18
CA PRO A 34 12.57 -13.82 -20.86
C PRO A 34 12.28 -12.37 -20.41
N ASP A 35 12.59 -11.35 -21.19
CA ASP A 35 12.49 -9.93 -20.80
C ASP A 35 11.06 -9.53 -20.43
N ARG A 36 10.04 -9.94 -21.21
CA ARG A 36 8.63 -9.64 -20.88
C ARG A 36 8.18 -10.32 -19.58
N GLY A 37 8.69 -11.52 -19.31
CA GLY A 37 8.42 -12.22 -18.07
C GLY A 37 9.02 -11.51 -16.84
N TYR A 38 10.23 -11.00 -16.97
CA TYR A 38 10.82 -10.17 -15.91
C TYR A 38 10.14 -8.81 -15.76
N ALA A 39 9.64 -8.23 -16.85
CA ALA A 39 8.82 -7.02 -16.77
C ALA A 39 7.52 -7.27 -16.00
N LEU A 40 6.83 -8.38 -16.28
CA LEU A 40 5.65 -8.80 -15.51
C LEU A 40 6.01 -9.00 -14.03
N ALA A 41 7.15 -9.62 -13.72
CA ALA A 41 7.63 -9.81 -12.35
C ALA A 41 7.90 -8.46 -11.64
N ALA A 42 8.48 -7.50 -12.35
CA ALA A 42 8.70 -6.15 -11.83
C ALA A 42 7.37 -5.42 -11.53
N LEU A 43 6.42 -5.45 -12.48
CA LEU A 43 5.11 -4.81 -12.35
C LEU A 43 4.23 -5.43 -11.25
N THR A 44 4.41 -6.73 -10.98
CA THR A 44 3.68 -7.43 -9.90
C THR A 44 4.40 -7.39 -8.55
N GLY A 45 5.63 -6.84 -8.49
CA GLY A 45 6.42 -6.79 -7.26
C GLY A 45 7.05 -8.13 -6.88
N ALA A 46 7.14 -9.10 -7.80
CA ALA A 46 7.70 -10.43 -7.56
C ALA A 46 9.25 -10.46 -7.61
N LEU A 47 9.91 -9.33 -7.94
CA LEU A 47 11.36 -9.24 -7.92
C LEU A 47 11.85 -8.78 -6.54
N SER A 48 12.81 -9.53 -5.99
CA SER A 48 13.53 -9.16 -4.78
C SER A 48 15.02 -9.44 -4.95
N PHE A 49 15.86 -8.55 -4.42
CA PHE A 49 17.31 -8.66 -4.52
C PHE A 49 17.94 -8.66 -3.14
N LYS A 50 18.82 -9.62 -2.87
CA LYS A 50 19.42 -9.81 -1.55
C LYS A 50 20.32 -8.65 -1.17
N HIS A 51 21.15 -8.18 -2.08
CA HIS A 51 22.20 -7.20 -1.84
C HIS A 51 21.90 -5.81 -2.41
N ALA A 52 21.09 -5.71 -3.47
CA ALA A 52 20.68 -4.44 -4.05
C ALA A 52 19.62 -3.75 -3.18
N LYS A 53 20.04 -2.78 -2.40
CA LYS A 53 19.20 -2.05 -1.42
C LYS A 53 19.32 -0.54 -1.60
N PRO A 54 18.33 0.25 -1.20
CA PRO A 54 18.36 1.72 -1.31
C PRO A 54 19.59 2.38 -0.67
N GLY A 55 20.14 1.80 0.40
CA GLY A 55 21.39 2.28 1.03
C GLY A 55 22.56 2.31 0.06
N LEU A 56 22.76 1.23 -0.70
CA LEU A 56 23.82 1.15 -1.71
C LEU A 56 23.72 2.27 -2.76
N ILE A 57 22.50 2.65 -3.17
CA ILE A 57 22.30 3.74 -4.12
C ILE A 57 22.74 5.08 -3.53
N ARG A 58 22.43 5.30 -2.22
CA ARG A 58 22.88 6.53 -1.52
C ARG A 58 24.39 6.59 -1.41
N ASP A 59 25.04 5.47 -1.10
CA ASP A 59 26.49 5.40 -1.01
C ASP A 59 27.14 5.73 -2.36
N LEU A 60 26.64 5.14 -3.45
CA LEU A 60 27.15 5.38 -4.80
C LEU A 60 27.00 6.82 -5.28
N ILE A 61 25.90 7.49 -4.98
CA ILE A 61 25.70 8.87 -5.38
C ILE A 61 26.51 9.83 -4.51
N ALA A 62 26.67 9.54 -3.22
CA ALA A 62 27.47 10.35 -2.32
C ALA A 62 28.96 10.41 -2.71
N GLU A 63 29.49 9.37 -3.35
CA GLU A 63 30.85 9.35 -3.91
C GLU A 63 31.02 10.21 -5.17
N ARG A 64 29.94 10.66 -5.81
CA ARG A 64 29.94 11.28 -7.14
C ARG A 64 29.34 12.67 -7.21
N THR A 65 28.63 13.10 -6.19
CA THR A 65 27.96 14.39 -6.11
C THR A 65 28.18 15.05 -4.77
N ASP A 66 28.03 16.36 -4.70
CA ASP A 66 28.04 17.09 -3.44
C ASP A 66 26.90 16.59 -2.53
N PRO A 67 27.18 16.10 -1.30
CA PRO A 67 26.18 15.53 -0.41
C PRO A 67 25.11 16.55 0.03
N VAL A 68 25.46 17.82 0.15
CA VAL A 68 24.52 18.90 0.54
C VAL A 68 23.56 19.16 -0.60
N LEU A 69 24.07 19.30 -1.82
CA LEU A 69 23.25 19.48 -3.02
C LEU A 69 22.35 18.27 -3.27
N PHE A 70 22.87 17.07 -3.07
CA PHE A 70 22.05 15.84 -3.16
C PHE A 70 20.94 15.81 -2.11
N GLY A 71 21.25 16.15 -0.85
CA GLY A 71 20.26 16.24 0.22
C GLY A 71 19.13 17.19 -0.11
N LEU A 72 19.45 18.41 -0.52
CA LEU A 72 18.45 19.43 -0.93
C LEU A 72 17.62 18.98 -2.13
N SER A 73 18.26 18.35 -3.12
CA SER A 73 17.57 17.84 -4.32
C SER A 73 16.65 16.68 -3.97
N TYR A 74 17.09 15.76 -3.11
CA TYR A 74 16.28 14.64 -2.64
C TYR A 74 15.09 15.10 -1.81
N ASP A 75 15.26 16.09 -0.95
CA ASP A 75 14.17 16.70 -0.19
C ASP A 75 13.16 17.41 -1.09
N TYR A 76 13.64 18.00 -2.20
CA TYR A 76 12.78 18.64 -3.20
C TYR A 76 11.98 17.63 -4.03
N VAL A 77 12.65 16.58 -4.56
CA VAL A 77 12.06 15.59 -5.47
C VAL A 77 11.24 14.54 -4.70
N GLY A 78 11.72 14.11 -3.51
CA GLY A 78 11.05 13.14 -2.65
C GLY A 78 11.12 11.69 -3.13
N ASP A 79 11.80 11.39 -4.24
CA ASP A 79 12.00 10.02 -4.77
C ASP A 79 13.48 9.78 -5.07
N LEU A 80 14.06 8.78 -4.39
CA LEU A 80 15.47 8.45 -4.51
C LEU A 80 15.87 8.08 -5.95
N SER A 81 15.03 7.30 -6.62
CA SER A 81 15.33 6.83 -8.00
C SER A 81 15.35 7.98 -8.99
N GLU A 82 14.41 8.92 -8.86
CA GLU A 82 14.32 10.10 -9.71
C GLU A 82 15.47 11.06 -9.43
N THR A 83 15.73 11.38 -8.15
CA THR A 83 16.82 12.29 -7.77
C THR A 83 18.19 11.77 -8.25
N VAL A 84 18.47 10.48 -8.04
CA VAL A 84 19.75 9.90 -8.47
C VAL A 84 19.86 9.84 -10.00
N ALA A 85 18.80 9.48 -10.71
CA ALA A 85 18.81 9.44 -12.18
C ALA A 85 19.14 10.80 -12.79
N LEU A 86 18.55 11.87 -12.24
CA LEU A 86 18.78 13.25 -12.67
C LEU A 86 20.18 13.77 -12.31
N MET A 87 20.68 13.43 -11.11
CA MET A 87 21.95 13.94 -10.59
C MET A 87 23.15 13.08 -10.94
N TRP A 88 22.96 11.90 -11.52
CA TRP A 88 24.08 11.02 -11.89
C TRP A 88 24.96 11.71 -12.95
N PRO A 89 26.28 11.89 -12.69
CA PRO A 89 27.18 12.61 -13.60
C PRO A 89 27.21 11.96 -14.99
N SER A 90 26.99 12.75 -16.03
CA SER A 90 27.25 12.27 -17.40
C SER A 90 28.76 12.21 -17.64
N ARG A 91 29.25 11.14 -18.29
CA ARG A 91 30.69 10.99 -18.64
C ARG A 91 31.27 12.16 -19.48
N ARG A 92 30.45 13.13 -19.88
CA ARG A 92 30.85 14.29 -20.71
C ARG A 92 31.24 15.54 -19.93
N SER A 93 31.18 15.57 -18.60
CA SER A 93 31.77 16.67 -17.84
C SER A 93 33.28 16.43 -17.74
N THR A 94 34.03 16.91 -18.71
CA THR A 94 35.45 17.17 -18.54
C THR A 94 35.59 18.03 -17.27
N PRO A 95 36.49 17.68 -16.35
CA PRO A 95 36.76 18.58 -15.22
C PRO A 95 37.10 19.95 -15.75
N LEU A 96 36.43 20.98 -15.26
CA LEU A 96 36.85 22.35 -15.52
C LEU A 96 38.32 22.44 -15.12
N PRO A 97 39.22 22.95 -15.99
CA PRO A 97 40.62 23.12 -15.62
C PRO A 97 40.66 24.03 -14.37
N PRO A 98 41.57 23.78 -13.43
CA PRO A 98 41.71 24.59 -12.25
C PRO A 98 41.90 26.04 -12.72
N ARG A 99 41.07 26.97 -12.24
CA ARG A 99 41.23 28.39 -12.48
C ARG A 99 42.62 28.78 -12.03
N SER A 100 43.51 29.00 -12.98
CA SER A 100 44.80 29.65 -12.74
C SER A 100 44.52 31.00 -12.11
N GLY A 101 45.12 31.23 -10.95
CA GLY A 101 44.99 32.51 -10.22
C GLY A 101 45.36 33.70 -11.09
N GLY A 102 44.41 34.59 -11.26
CA GLY A 102 44.64 35.96 -11.69
C GLY A 102 44.53 36.82 -10.45
N GLU A 103 45.62 37.39 -10.00
CA GLU A 103 45.65 38.46 -9.01
C GLU A 103 44.89 39.69 -9.54
N GLY A 104 43.92 40.18 -8.77
CA GLY A 104 43.14 41.36 -9.08
C GLY A 104 42.51 41.92 -7.82
N SER A 105 43.24 42.84 -7.23
CA SER A 105 42.94 43.85 -6.20
C SER A 105 41.49 44.11 -5.80
N GLY A 106 41.24 44.00 -4.49
CA GLY A 106 40.55 45.04 -3.69
C GLY A 106 39.04 45.05 -3.69
N VAL A 107 38.41 44.40 -2.68
CA VAL A 107 37.41 45.08 -1.83
C VAL A 107 37.49 44.44 -0.44
N ARG A 108 37.88 45.25 0.54
CA ARG A 108 37.86 44.94 1.97
C ARG A 108 36.42 45.01 2.51
N GLY A 109 36.09 44.11 3.39
CA GLY A 109 35.20 44.37 4.53
C GLY A 109 33.78 43.90 4.33
N LEU A 110 33.48 42.77 4.93
CA LEU A 110 32.28 42.40 5.69
C LEU A 110 32.23 40.83 5.81
N SER A 111 33.11 40.33 6.65
CA SER A 111 33.09 38.89 7.00
C SER A 111 33.62 38.79 8.42
N ALA A 112 32.76 38.78 9.40
CA ALA A 112 33.03 38.22 10.74
C ALA A 112 31.93 38.55 11.77
N GLU A 113 30.64 38.29 11.46
CA GLU A 113 29.61 38.38 12.50
C GLU A 113 28.35 37.53 12.26
N ILE A 114 28.43 36.48 11.41
CA ILE A 114 27.33 35.48 11.28
C ILE A 114 27.87 34.05 11.44
N ALA A 115 28.69 33.84 12.45
CA ALA A 115 29.21 32.50 12.75
C ALA A 115 29.08 32.12 14.24
N ALA A 116 28.02 32.52 14.90
CA ALA A 116 27.79 32.13 16.29
C ALA A 116 26.31 32.16 16.67
N SER A 117 25.45 31.36 16.00
CA SER A 117 24.18 30.91 16.58
C SER A 117 23.50 29.84 15.70
N VAL A 118 24.22 28.80 15.32
CA VAL A 118 23.59 27.55 14.87
C VAL A 118 23.95 26.47 15.89
N THR A 119 23.18 26.43 16.96
CA THR A 119 23.14 25.26 17.84
C THR A 119 22.62 24.10 17.02
N ALA A 120 23.43 23.08 16.85
CA ALA A 120 23.16 21.88 16.10
C ALA A 120 21.87 21.22 16.60
N VAL A 121 20.79 21.37 15.86
CA VAL A 121 19.65 20.48 15.92
C VAL A 121 19.98 19.31 15.00
N ALA A 122 20.25 18.14 15.57
CA ALA A 122 20.45 16.91 14.81
C ALA A 122 19.25 16.70 13.86
N PRO A 123 19.48 16.34 12.59
CA PRO A 123 18.41 16.07 11.66
C PRO A 123 17.59 14.89 12.21
N PRO A 124 16.26 14.92 12.09
CA PRO A 124 15.43 13.78 12.46
C PRO A 124 15.86 12.59 11.61
N THR A 125 16.19 11.48 12.27
CA THR A 125 16.42 10.18 11.63
C THR A 125 15.25 9.89 10.69
N PRO A 126 15.52 9.42 9.45
CA PRO A 126 14.43 9.10 8.53
C PRO A 126 13.55 8.04 9.15
N ASP A 127 12.27 8.34 9.21
CA ASP A 127 11.20 7.47 9.66
C ASP A 127 11.30 6.12 8.91
N PRO A 128 11.35 4.96 9.60
CA PRO A 128 11.23 3.69 8.91
C PRO A 128 9.89 3.73 8.19
N SER A 129 9.92 3.56 6.89
CA SER A 129 8.74 3.55 6.00
C SER A 129 7.58 2.87 6.72
N PRO A 130 6.40 3.50 6.80
CA PRO A 130 5.25 2.88 7.43
C PRO A 130 5.00 1.53 6.77
N PRO A 131 4.54 0.51 7.53
CA PRO A 131 4.16 -0.75 6.94
C PRO A 131 3.21 -0.46 5.79
N ARG A 132 3.38 -1.16 4.66
CA ARG A 132 2.54 -1.01 3.47
C ARG A 132 1.08 -1.05 3.89
N ALA A 133 0.51 0.12 4.18
CA ALA A 133 -0.91 0.26 4.35
C ALA A 133 -1.55 -0.15 3.03
N ALA A 134 -2.43 -1.13 3.07
CA ALA A 134 -3.23 -1.52 1.94
C ALA A 134 -3.84 -0.25 1.36
N ARG A 135 -3.50 0.03 0.11
CA ARG A 135 -3.94 1.19 -0.65
C ARG A 135 -5.46 1.18 -0.65
N VAL A 136 -6.09 2.12 0.01
CA VAL A 136 -7.51 2.40 -0.18
C VAL A 136 -7.60 3.01 -1.57
N GLU A 137 -8.04 2.22 -2.55
CA GLU A 137 -8.41 2.74 -3.86
C GLU A 137 -9.62 3.67 -3.65
N GLY A 138 -9.41 4.96 -3.91
CA GLY A 138 -10.48 5.94 -3.93
C GLY A 138 -11.54 5.51 -4.94
N GLY A 139 -12.79 5.43 -4.49
CA GLY A 139 -13.92 5.12 -5.36
C GLY A 139 -14.06 6.19 -6.45
N GLU A 140 -13.98 5.77 -7.70
CA GLU A 140 -14.39 6.61 -8.82
C GLU A 140 -15.90 6.86 -8.70
N ARG A 141 -16.27 8.10 -8.41
CA ARG A 141 -17.65 8.57 -8.63
C ARG A 141 -17.88 8.65 -10.14
N ILE A 142 -18.73 7.81 -10.66
CA ILE A 142 -19.31 7.96 -12.00
C ILE A 142 -20.37 9.06 -11.89
N VAL A 143 -20.08 10.23 -12.43
CA VAL A 143 -21.07 11.28 -12.66
C VAL A 143 -21.76 10.96 -13.99
N PRO A 144 -23.11 10.92 -14.08
CA PRO A 144 -23.79 10.74 -15.35
C PRO A 144 -23.58 11.97 -16.24
N ALA A 145 -23.25 11.74 -17.49
CA ALA A 145 -23.06 12.75 -18.51
C ALA A 145 -24.37 13.54 -18.77
N ALA A 146 -24.36 14.80 -18.39
CA ALA A 146 -25.37 15.77 -18.90
C ALA A 146 -24.92 16.27 -20.27
N THR A 147 -25.74 16.00 -21.25
CA THR A 147 -25.62 16.47 -22.64
C THR A 147 -25.80 17.98 -22.69
N SER A 148 -24.76 18.73 -23.01
CA SER A 148 -24.84 20.14 -23.32
C SER A 148 -24.21 20.40 -24.70
N LEU A 149 -25.06 20.75 -25.64
CA LEU A 149 -24.75 21.23 -26.99
C LEU A 149 -24.12 22.63 -26.91
N VAL A 150 -22.91 22.81 -27.42
CA VAL A 150 -22.33 24.12 -27.76
C VAL A 150 -21.60 24.01 -29.11
N PRO A 151 -21.71 25.00 -30.01
CA PRO A 151 -21.48 24.84 -31.45
C PRO A 151 -19.98 24.87 -31.82
N ARG A 152 -19.68 24.10 -32.87
CA ARG A 152 -18.39 24.04 -33.53
C ARG A 152 -18.07 25.35 -34.26
N HIS A 153 -16.93 25.97 -33.90
CA HIS A 153 -16.28 26.93 -34.79
C HIS A 153 -15.16 26.21 -35.55
N ASN A 154 -15.31 26.16 -36.86
CA ASN A 154 -14.29 25.75 -37.82
C ASN A 154 -13.17 26.79 -37.86
N ILE A 155 -11.93 26.36 -37.53
CA ILE A 155 -10.75 27.10 -37.96
C ILE A 155 -9.94 26.15 -38.86
N ALA A 156 -9.79 26.58 -40.12
CA ALA A 156 -9.06 25.89 -41.15
C ALA A 156 -7.56 25.84 -40.79
N ALA A 157 -6.98 24.65 -40.71
CA ALA A 157 -5.55 24.45 -40.60
C ALA A 157 -4.93 24.41 -41.99
N THR A 158 -4.15 25.43 -42.31
CA THR A 158 -3.22 25.43 -43.45
C THR A 158 -2.07 24.46 -43.17
N GLY A 159 -1.94 23.49 -44.04
CA GLY A 159 -0.85 22.51 -43.97
C GLY A 159 0.53 23.14 -44.21
N HIS A 160 1.46 22.78 -43.32
CA HIS A 160 2.88 22.81 -43.62
C HIS A 160 3.42 21.39 -43.45
N ASN A 161 3.68 20.78 -44.59
CA ASN A 161 4.49 19.57 -44.70
C ASN A 161 5.92 19.91 -44.31
N ASN A 162 6.34 19.52 -43.09
CA ASN A 162 7.75 19.34 -42.77
C ASN A 162 8.03 17.84 -42.70
N ALA A 163 8.60 17.31 -43.77
CA ALA A 163 9.28 16.05 -43.76
C ALA A 163 10.51 16.16 -42.84
N ALA A 164 10.35 15.74 -41.59
CA ALA A 164 11.46 15.56 -40.69
C ALA A 164 12.17 14.26 -41.10
N THR A 165 13.23 14.40 -41.85
CA THR A 165 14.26 13.37 -42.01
C THR A 165 14.81 13.06 -40.64
N SER A 166 14.53 11.85 -40.16
CA SER A 166 15.16 11.27 -38.99
C SER A 166 16.67 11.13 -39.25
N HIS A 167 17.42 12.13 -38.82
CA HIS A 167 18.85 11.94 -38.63
C HIS A 167 19.04 11.06 -37.41
N ASP A 168 19.30 9.78 -37.69
CA ASP A 168 19.96 8.86 -36.75
C ASP A 168 21.32 9.46 -36.40
N ASN A 169 21.38 10.23 -35.33
CA ASN A 169 22.62 10.62 -34.68
C ASN A 169 23.19 9.39 -33.96
N ALA A 170 23.74 8.45 -34.70
CA ALA A 170 24.63 7.43 -34.18
C ALA A 170 25.85 8.13 -33.59
N GLN A 171 25.89 8.25 -32.29
CA GLN A 171 27.06 8.78 -31.58
C GLN A 171 28.15 7.69 -31.54
N PRO A 172 29.37 7.95 -32.00
CA PRO A 172 30.47 7.03 -31.87
C PRO A 172 30.96 6.98 -30.42
N GLY A 173 30.88 5.81 -29.78
CA GLY A 173 31.54 5.67 -28.50
C GLY A 173 31.09 4.58 -27.53
N HIS A 174 30.17 3.69 -27.88
CA HIS A 174 29.94 2.48 -27.08
C HIS A 174 29.71 1.26 -27.96
N ASN A 175 30.68 0.36 -28.01
CA ASN A 175 30.60 -0.92 -28.73
C ASN A 175 29.76 -1.99 -28.03
N ASN A 176 29.16 -1.72 -26.85
CA ASN A 176 28.28 -2.67 -26.19
C ASN A 176 26.83 -2.19 -26.23
N PRO A 177 25.89 -3.01 -26.68
CA PRO A 177 24.47 -2.70 -26.58
C PRO A 177 24.07 -2.56 -25.12
N PRO A 178 23.08 -1.69 -24.81
CA PRO A 178 22.58 -1.56 -23.45
C PRO A 178 22.06 -2.91 -22.94
N PRO A 179 22.25 -3.23 -21.63
CA PRO A 179 21.87 -4.53 -21.07
C PRO A 179 20.37 -4.81 -21.25
N THR A 180 20.02 -6.08 -21.47
CA THR A 180 18.63 -6.54 -21.45
C THR A 180 18.06 -6.49 -20.05
N LEU A 181 16.75 -6.55 -19.91
CA LEU A 181 16.12 -6.62 -18.58
C LEU A 181 16.48 -7.94 -17.88
N ALA A 182 16.56 -9.02 -18.63
CA ALA A 182 16.95 -10.34 -18.14
C ALA A 182 18.38 -10.35 -17.58
N GLU A 183 19.33 -9.77 -18.29
CA GLU A 183 20.71 -9.62 -17.81
C GLU A 183 20.78 -8.83 -16.52
N VAL A 184 20.07 -7.69 -16.43
CA VAL A 184 20.02 -6.87 -15.24
C VAL A 184 19.44 -7.66 -14.06
N VAL A 185 18.28 -8.31 -14.22
CA VAL A 185 17.63 -9.06 -13.15
C VAL A 185 18.47 -10.26 -12.70
N THR A 186 19.02 -11.01 -13.64
CA THR A 186 19.86 -12.18 -13.33
C THR A 186 21.11 -11.77 -12.57
N THR A 187 21.80 -10.74 -13.04
CA THR A 187 23.00 -10.20 -12.40
C THR A 187 22.71 -9.67 -10.99
N LEU A 188 21.61 -8.90 -10.81
CA LEU A 188 21.20 -8.41 -9.47
C LEU A 188 20.85 -9.54 -8.49
N ARG A 189 20.46 -10.71 -8.97
CA ARG A 189 20.19 -11.90 -8.15
C ARG A 189 21.44 -12.67 -7.75
N THR A 190 22.45 -12.71 -8.64
CA THR A 190 23.61 -13.58 -8.50
C THR A 190 24.84 -12.89 -7.92
N LEU A 191 25.05 -11.60 -8.21
CA LEU A 191 26.25 -10.88 -7.76
C LEU A 191 26.33 -10.75 -6.24
N GLY A 192 27.56 -10.91 -5.73
CA GLY A 192 27.92 -10.70 -4.34
C GLY A 192 27.90 -9.23 -3.92
N LYS A 193 27.89 -9.00 -2.62
CA LYS A 193 27.84 -7.63 -2.05
C LYS A 193 29.04 -6.77 -2.47
N ALA A 194 30.22 -7.36 -2.68
CA ALA A 194 31.44 -6.64 -3.03
C ALA A 194 31.45 -6.15 -4.50
N GLU A 195 30.88 -6.92 -5.40
CA GLU A 195 30.93 -6.65 -6.85
C GLU A 195 29.76 -5.77 -7.35
N LEU A 196 28.65 -5.82 -6.62
CA LEU A 196 27.41 -5.16 -7.00
C LEU A 196 27.53 -3.63 -7.14
N PRO A 197 28.24 -2.88 -6.28
CA PRO A 197 28.40 -1.43 -6.42
C PRO A 197 29.04 -1.05 -7.75
N GLY A 198 30.13 -1.73 -8.14
CA GLY A 198 30.81 -1.48 -9.39
C GLY A 198 29.97 -1.79 -10.62
N GLN A 199 29.16 -2.86 -10.56
CA GLN A 199 28.25 -3.21 -11.65
C GLN A 199 27.10 -2.20 -11.79
N LEU A 200 26.50 -1.77 -10.70
CA LEU A 200 25.46 -0.73 -10.70
C LEU A 200 25.99 0.59 -11.27
N ALA A 201 27.18 1.00 -10.81
CA ALA A 201 27.81 2.21 -11.33
C ALA A 201 28.05 2.15 -12.84
N ARG A 202 28.54 1.01 -13.36
CA ARG A 202 28.72 0.83 -14.83
C ARG A 202 27.41 0.99 -15.60
N TRP A 203 26.33 0.33 -15.15
CA TRP A 203 25.03 0.45 -15.81
C TRP A 203 24.46 1.88 -15.72
N LEU A 204 24.63 2.55 -14.57
CA LEU A 204 24.22 3.95 -14.43
C LEU A 204 25.03 4.90 -15.34
N ASP A 205 26.28 4.56 -15.65
CA ASP A 205 27.11 5.29 -16.60
C ASP A 205 26.70 5.04 -18.08
N GLU A 206 26.21 3.84 -18.39
CA GLU A 206 25.85 3.39 -19.74
C GLU A 206 24.42 3.77 -20.14
N LEU A 207 23.50 3.84 -19.17
CA LEU A 207 22.09 4.12 -19.42
C LEU A 207 21.82 5.63 -19.52
N ASP A 208 20.82 5.99 -20.32
CA ASP A 208 20.23 7.33 -20.30
C ASP A 208 19.46 7.61 -19.00
N GLU A 209 18.96 8.81 -18.83
CA GLU A 209 18.24 9.22 -17.62
C GLU A 209 17.03 8.33 -17.33
N THR A 210 16.23 8.01 -18.35
CA THR A 210 15.06 7.13 -18.21
C THR A 210 15.46 5.70 -17.86
N GLY A 211 16.53 5.19 -18.47
CA GLY A 211 17.10 3.88 -18.17
C GLY A 211 17.65 3.79 -16.73
N ARG A 212 18.36 4.84 -16.27
CA ARG A 212 18.83 4.97 -14.89
C ARG A 212 17.68 4.94 -13.90
N TRP A 213 16.67 5.75 -14.16
CA TRP A 213 15.47 5.79 -13.34
C TRP A 213 14.79 4.42 -13.24
N ALA A 214 14.60 3.73 -14.35
CA ALA A 214 14.00 2.40 -14.37
C ALA A 214 14.83 1.35 -13.62
N LEU A 215 16.16 1.35 -13.80
CA LEU A 215 17.07 0.49 -13.05
C LEU A 215 16.98 0.74 -11.54
N LEU A 216 16.97 2.00 -11.13
CA LEU A 216 16.87 2.39 -9.73
C LEU A 216 15.50 2.03 -9.13
N LYS A 217 14.41 2.12 -9.91
CA LYS A 217 13.08 1.63 -9.50
C LYS A 217 13.09 0.11 -9.25
N LEU A 218 13.78 -0.67 -10.07
CA LEU A 218 13.96 -2.12 -9.84
C LEU A 218 14.70 -2.38 -8.52
N VAL A 219 15.82 -1.70 -8.30
CA VAL A 219 16.66 -1.88 -7.09
C VAL A 219 15.95 -1.45 -5.81
N THR A 220 15.21 -0.37 -5.84
CA THR A 220 14.44 0.12 -4.67
C THR A 220 13.19 -0.71 -4.40
N GLY A 221 12.71 -1.48 -5.38
CA GLY A 221 11.46 -2.23 -5.31
C GLY A 221 10.19 -1.37 -5.24
N ALA A 222 10.33 -0.05 -5.36
CA ALA A 222 9.24 0.91 -5.25
C ALA A 222 8.85 1.46 -6.62
N MET A 223 8.14 0.67 -7.43
CA MET A 223 7.74 1.10 -8.78
C MET A 223 6.93 2.40 -8.77
N ARG A 224 5.90 2.52 -7.95
CA ARG A 224 5.03 3.71 -7.76
C ARG A 224 4.57 4.39 -9.06
N ILE A 225 4.35 3.62 -10.11
CA ILE A 225 3.90 4.08 -11.43
C ILE A 225 2.39 3.98 -11.63
N GLY A 226 1.63 3.80 -10.53
CA GLY A 226 0.17 3.70 -10.59
C GLY A 226 -0.35 2.42 -11.26
N ILE A 227 0.41 1.31 -11.19
CA ILE A 227 0.03 -0.02 -11.65
C ILE A 227 -0.14 -0.93 -10.43
N SER A 228 -1.27 -1.63 -10.34
CA SER A 228 -1.45 -2.71 -9.39
C SER A 228 -0.99 -4.04 -10.00
N ALA A 229 -0.56 -4.99 -9.15
CA ALA A 229 -0.23 -6.34 -9.59
C ALA A 229 -1.39 -6.98 -10.38
N ARG A 230 -2.64 -6.73 -9.95
CA ARG A 230 -3.84 -7.21 -10.65
C ARG A 230 -3.96 -6.63 -12.07
N LEU A 231 -3.67 -5.34 -12.27
CA LEU A 231 -3.71 -4.75 -13.60
C LEU A 231 -2.67 -5.38 -14.54
N ALA A 232 -1.45 -5.64 -14.03
CA ALA A 232 -0.40 -6.31 -14.80
C ALA A 232 -0.81 -7.76 -15.18
N LYS A 233 -1.43 -8.51 -14.26
CA LYS A 233 -1.97 -9.84 -14.52
C LYS A 233 -3.14 -9.79 -15.51
N THR A 234 -4.02 -8.78 -15.41
CA THR A 234 -5.10 -8.56 -16.39
C THR A 234 -4.54 -8.31 -17.79
N ALA A 235 -3.44 -7.55 -17.91
CA ALA A 235 -2.78 -7.34 -19.20
C ALA A 235 -2.20 -8.64 -19.77
N ALA A 236 -1.63 -9.51 -18.93
CA ALA A 236 -1.18 -10.83 -19.36
C ALA A 236 -2.36 -11.70 -19.85
N ALA A 237 -3.50 -11.67 -19.16
CA ALA A 237 -4.71 -12.37 -19.58
C ALA A 237 -5.23 -11.86 -20.93
N GLU A 238 -5.28 -10.53 -21.11
CA GLU A 238 -5.73 -9.91 -22.37
C GLU A 238 -4.82 -10.25 -23.55
N LEU A 239 -3.51 -10.42 -23.32
CA LEU A 239 -2.57 -10.88 -24.35
C LEU A 239 -3.02 -12.19 -25.00
N GLY A 240 -3.44 -13.16 -24.17
CA GLY A 240 -3.85 -14.50 -24.59
C GLY A 240 -5.36 -14.69 -24.73
N ASN A 241 -6.15 -13.64 -24.62
CA ASN A 241 -7.62 -13.72 -24.55
C ASN A 241 -8.11 -14.77 -23.53
N LYS A 242 -7.49 -14.76 -22.34
CA LYS A 242 -7.81 -15.67 -21.22
C LYS A 242 -8.54 -14.92 -20.10
N ASP A 243 -9.22 -15.65 -19.24
CA ASP A 243 -9.82 -15.06 -18.04
C ASP A 243 -8.71 -14.60 -17.06
N PRO A 244 -8.71 -13.33 -16.62
CA PRO A 244 -7.79 -12.86 -15.58
C PRO A 244 -7.87 -13.69 -14.29
N HIS A 245 -9.01 -14.31 -14.02
CA HIS A 245 -9.20 -15.18 -12.86
C HIS A 245 -8.35 -16.45 -12.94
N ASP A 246 -8.20 -17.03 -14.11
CA ASP A 246 -7.34 -18.20 -14.31
C ASP A 246 -5.88 -17.87 -13.93
N ILE A 247 -5.40 -16.68 -14.34
CA ILE A 247 -4.04 -16.25 -13.98
C ILE A 247 -3.91 -16.04 -12.47
N GLU A 248 -4.91 -15.44 -11.82
CA GLU A 248 -4.88 -15.25 -10.36
C GLU A 248 -4.81 -16.59 -9.61
N LEU A 249 -5.52 -17.61 -10.08
CA LEU A 249 -5.53 -18.94 -9.45
C LEU A 249 -4.19 -19.67 -9.58
N MET A 250 -3.55 -19.59 -10.76
CA MET A 250 -2.25 -20.25 -10.98
C MET A 250 -1.07 -19.46 -10.44
N TRP A 251 -1.24 -18.14 -10.17
CA TRP A 251 -0.17 -17.22 -9.83
C TRP A 251 0.75 -17.66 -8.69
N PRO A 252 0.26 -18.25 -7.57
CA PRO A 252 1.12 -18.69 -6.48
C PRO A 252 2.12 -19.79 -6.87
N GLY A 253 1.79 -20.59 -7.88
CA GLY A 253 2.66 -21.65 -8.41
C GLY A 253 3.64 -21.18 -9.49
N LEU A 254 3.55 -19.91 -9.94
CA LEU A 254 4.38 -19.38 -11.01
C LEU A 254 5.64 -18.70 -10.46
N SER A 255 6.73 -18.84 -11.17
CA SER A 255 8.01 -18.19 -10.87
C SER A 255 8.55 -17.40 -12.05
N PRO A 256 9.13 -16.20 -11.84
CA PRO A 256 9.78 -15.46 -12.91
C PRO A 256 10.92 -16.26 -13.55
N PRO A 257 11.04 -16.24 -14.86
CA PRO A 257 10.44 -15.29 -15.82
C PRO A 257 9.12 -15.71 -16.47
N TYR A 258 8.34 -16.60 -15.88
CA TYR A 258 6.98 -16.98 -16.29
C TYR A 258 6.88 -17.54 -17.73
N LEU A 259 7.86 -18.31 -18.18
CA LEU A 259 7.91 -18.85 -19.55
C LEU A 259 6.69 -19.70 -19.90
N ASP A 260 6.30 -20.60 -18.99
CA ASP A 260 5.14 -21.49 -19.17
C ASP A 260 3.83 -20.70 -19.26
N LEU A 261 3.73 -19.60 -18.48
CA LEU A 261 2.57 -18.69 -18.54
C LEU A 261 2.46 -18.08 -19.92
N PHE A 262 3.54 -17.47 -20.45
CA PHE A 262 3.52 -16.85 -21.78
C PHE A 262 3.30 -17.87 -22.89
N ALA A 263 3.89 -19.06 -22.79
CA ALA A 263 3.65 -20.15 -23.73
C ALA A 263 2.16 -20.55 -23.78
N TRP A 264 1.52 -20.68 -22.63
CA TRP A 264 0.07 -20.96 -22.54
C TRP A 264 -0.79 -19.80 -23.07
N LEU A 265 -0.45 -18.57 -22.75
CA LEU A 265 -1.17 -17.38 -23.23
C LEU A 265 -1.17 -17.28 -24.75
N GLU A 266 -0.08 -17.69 -25.39
CA GLU A 266 0.08 -17.70 -26.84
C GLU A 266 -0.37 -19.00 -27.52
N GLY A 267 -0.93 -19.94 -26.75
CA GLY A 267 -1.39 -21.23 -27.28
C GLY A 267 -0.26 -22.20 -27.68
N ARG A 268 0.97 -21.95 -27.24
CA ARG A 268 2.17 -22.79 -27.51
C ARG A 268 2.46 -23.80 -26.39
N GLY A 269 1.74 -23.75 -25.29
CA GLY A 269 1.91 -24.62 -24.12
C GLY A 269 0.61 -24.88 -23.39
N GLU A 270 0.65 -25.84 -22.46
CA GLU A 270 -0.47 -26.19 -21.60
C GLU A 270 -0.67 -25.13 -20.49
N LYS A 271 -1.87 -25.12 -19.91
CA LYS A 271 -2.19 -24.26 -18.75
C LYS A 271 -1.31 -24.65 -17.57
N PRO A 272 -0.49 -23.73 -17.01
CA PRO A 272 0.31 -24.05 -15.83
C PRO A 272 -0.54 -24.49 -14.66
N VAL A 273 -0.10 -25.55 -13.98
CA VAL A 273 -0.78 -26.08 -12.80
C VAL A 273 -0.10 -25.55 -11.54
N ASN A 274 -0.91 -25.11 -10.59
CA ASN A 274 -0.39 -24.74 -9.28
C ASN A 274 -0.17 -26.01 -8.43
N LEU A 275 1.10 -26.36 -8.24
CA LEU A 275 1.52 -27.52 -7.44
C LEU A 275 1.77 -27.17 -5.96
N ASP A 276 1.49 -25.95 -5.54
CA ASP A 276 1.63 -25.56 -4.13
C ASP A 276 0.59 -26.32 -3.28
N PRO A 277 1.02 -27.09 -2.27
CA PRO A 277 0.09 -27.83 -1.41
C PRO A 277 -0.83 -26.92 -0.58
N ALA A 278 -0.44 -25.68 -0.34
CA ALA A 278 -1.19 -24.68 0.43
C ALA A 278 -1.35 -23.37 -0.37
N PRO A 279 -2.07 -23.38 -1.51
CA PRO A 279 -2.10 -22.25 -2.43
C PRO A 279 -2.98 -21.11 -1.92
N PHE A 280 -2.51 -19.85 -2.11
CA PHE A 280 -3.32 -18.66 -1.90
C PHE A 280 -4.49 -18.61 -2.89
N ARG A 281 -5.67 -18.26 -2.40
CA ARG A 281 -6.86 -18.01 -3.21
C ARG A 281 -7.12 -16.50 -3.26
N PRO A 282 -7.23 -15.88 -4.45
CA PRO A 282 -7.47 -14.44 -4.57
C PRO A 282 -8.70 -13.99 -3.79
N VAL A 283 -8.51 -12.94 -2.97
CA VAL A 283 -9.53 -12.54 -1.99
C VAL A 283 -10.67 -11.72 -2.59
N MET A 284 -11.87 -11.95 -2.05
CA MET A 284 -13.04 -11.11 -2.30
C MET A 284 -13.00 -9.88 -1.38
N LEU A 285 -13.40 -8.71 -1.90
CA LEU A 285 -13.37 -7.42 -1.21
C LEU A 285 -14.77 -6.80 -1.16
N ALA A 286 -15.07 -6.10 -0.06
CA ALA A 286 -16.33 -5.41 0.16
C ALA A 286 -16.34 -3.98 -0.40
N HIS A 287 -17.49 -3.51 -0.89
CA HIS A 287 -17.79 -2.10 -1.15
C HIS A 287 -18.00 -1.33 0.16
N ALA A 288 -17.78 -0.01 0.14
CA ALA A 288 -18.33 0.82 1.20
C ALA A 288 -19.86 0.86 1.06
N LEU A 289 -20.57 0.81 2.17
CA LEU A 289 -22.00 1.03 2.19
C LEU A 289 -22.25 2.54 2.26
N GLU A 290 -22.97 3.07 1.31
CA GLU A 290 -23.35 4.49 1.22
C GLU A 290 -24.84 4.67 1.54
N GLN A 291 -25.26 5.87 1.90
CA GLN A 291 -26.64 6.16 2.27
C GLN A 291 -27.65 5.78 1.15
N ALA A 292 -27.24 5.95 -0.11
CA ALA A 292 -28.09 5.61 -1.26
C ALA A 292 -28.29 4.09 -1.45
N ASP A 293 -27.40 3.26 -0.91
CA ASP A 293 -27.50 1.80 -1.06
C ASP A 293 -28.70 1.23 -0.28
N PHE A 294 -29.04 1.82 0.88
CA PHE A 294 -30.14 1.34 1.74
C PHE A 294 -31.50 1.30 1.05
N ALA A 295 -31.72 2.17 0.06
CA ALA A 295 -32.96 2.18 -0.68
C ALA A 295 -33.16 0.95 -1.60
N ASN A 296 -32.07 0.24 -1.89
CA ASN A 296 -32.05 -0.85 -2.87
C ASN A 296 -31.65 -2.21 -2.26
N LEU A 297 -31.40 -2.27 -0.96
CA LEU A 297 -30.95 -3.47 -0.27
C LEU A 297 -32.01 -3.91 0.76
N ASP A 298 -32.34 -5.20 0.77
CA ASP A 298 -33.22 -5.81 1.77
C ASP A 298 -32.37 -6.40 2.91
N PRO A 299 -32.59 -6.03 4.19
CA PRO A 299 -31.90 -6.61 5.33
C PRO A 299 -31.93 -8.14 5.37
N ALA A 300 -33.04 -8.76 4.93
CA ALA A 300 -33.22 -10.22 4.96
C ALA A 300 -32.24 -10.98 4.06
N ASP A 301 -31.69 -10.31 3.03
CA ASP A 301 -30.75 -10.90 2.09
C ASP A 301 -29.34 -11.06 2.70
N PHE A 302 -29.07 -10.52 3.90
CA PHE A 302 -27.72 -10.40 4.44
C PHE A 302 -27.51 -11.16 5.72
N ILE A 303 -26.24 -11.53 5.94
CA ILE A 303 -25.68 -11.87 7.24
C ILE A 303 -24.73 -10.74 7.60
N ALA A 304 -24.87 -10.20 8.83
CA ALA A 304 -24.00 -9.20 9.39
C ALA A 304 -22.99 -9.82 10.35
N GLU A 305 -21.76 -9.34 10.31
CA GLU A 305 -20.66 -9.72 11.20
C GLU A 305 -19.91 -8.47 11.64
N TRP A 306 -19.21 -8.53 12.78
CA TRP A 306 -18.35 -7.43 13.19
C TRP A 306 -17.19 -7.25 12.21
N LYS A 307 -16.90 -6.00 11.88
CA LYS A 307 -15.69 -5.64 11.16
C LYS A 307 -14.57 -5.42 12.15
N TRP A 308 -13.78 -6.46 12.36
CA TRP A 308 -12.65 -6.43 13.27
C TRP A 308 -11.52 -5.54 12.77
N ASP A 309 -10.86 -4.83 13.69
CA ASP A 309 -9.66 -4.05 13.41
C ASP A 309 -8.40 -4.88 13.63
N GLY A 310 -8.09 -5.73 12.67
CA GLY A 310 -6.98 -6.66 12.69
C GLY A 310 -6.22 -6.70 11.37
N ILE A 311 -5.66 -7.86 11.06
CA ILE A 311 -5.02 -8.14 9.78
C ILE A 311 -5.77 -9.27 9.11
N ARG A 312 -6.44 -8.95 7.99
CA ARG A 312 -7.04 -9.99 7.18
C ARG A 312 -5.99 -10.93 6.64
N VAL A 313 -6.20 -12.20 6.89
CA VAL A 313 -5.35 -13.28 6.36
C VAL A 313 -6.18 -14.38 5.74
N GLN A 314 -5.50 -15.15 4.89
CA GLN A 314 -5.96 -16.46 4.46
C GLN A 314 -5.05 -17.51 5.06
N ALA A 315 -5.59 -18.34 5.96
CA ALA A 315 -4.90 -19.48 6.54
C ALA A 315 -5.18 -20.71 5.68
N VAL A 316 -4.12 -21.30 5.15
CA VAL A 316 -4.21 -22.42 4.23
C VAL A 316 -3.36 -23.58 4.73
N SER A 317 -3.92 -24.78 4.70
CA SER A 317 -3.21 -26.02 5.00
C SER A 317 -3.44 -27.06 3.91
N GLY A 318 -2.42 -27.83 3.61
CA GLY A 318 -2.49 -28.91 2.62
C GLY A 318 -1.33 -29.87 2.74
N ARG A 319 -1.32 -30.95 1.95
CA ARG A 319 -0.26 -31.98 1.98
C ARG A 319 0.64 -31.85 0.76
N ASP A 320 1.95 -31.88 0.98
CA ASP A 320 2.92 -31.98 -0.12
C ASP A 320 2.91 -33.40 -0.75
N ALA A 321 3.65 -33.56 -1.84
CA ALA A 321 3.77 -34.84 -2.54
C ALA A 321 4.34 -35.98 -1.67
N ARG A 322 4.94 -35.66 -0.52
CA ARG A 322 5.45 -36.62 0.47
C ARG A 322 4.46 -36.84 1.63
N GLY A 323 3.25 -36.30 1.54
CA GLY A 323 2.22 -36.41 2.57
C GLY A 323 2.43 -35.51 3.79
N ARG A 324 3.45 -34.63 3.83
CA ARG A 324 3.71 -33.76 4.97
C ARG A 324 2.77 -32.57 4.94
N MET A 325 2.26 -32.18 6.09
CA MET A 325 1.41 -31.00 6.22
C MET A 325 2.22 -29.72 6.00
N VAL A 326 1.73 -28.88 5.13
CA VAL A 326 2.24 -27.53 4.86
C VAL A 326 1.14 -26.54 5.20
N ALA A 327 1.41 -25.63 6.13
CA ALA A 327 0.49 -24.55 6.46
C ALA A 327 1.13 -23.20 6.15
N ARG A 328 0.31 -22.26 5.67
CA ARG A 328 0.72 -20.90 5.35
C ARG A 328 -0.33 -19.89 5.77
N LEU A 329 0.15 -18.71 6.09
CA LEU A 329 -0.65 -17.52 6.32
C LEU A 329 -0.33 -16.50 5.23
N TYR A 330 -1.33 -16.17 4.43
CA TYR A 330 -1.20 -15.16 3.40
C TYR A 330 -1.87 -13.86 3.81
N SER A 331 -1.19 -12.75 3.55
CA SER A 331 -1.79 -11.43 3.68
C SER A 331 -2.92 -11.23 2.67
N ARG A 332 -3.70 -10.17 2.83
CA ARG A 332 -4.74 -9.75 1.87
C ARG A 332 -4.24 -9.66 0.42
N THR A 333 -2.95 -9.40 0.21
CA THR A 333 -2.33 -9.27 -1.12
C THR A 333 -1.70 -10.56 -1.63
N GLY A 334 -1.76 -11.65 -0.87
CA GLY A 334 -1.18 -12.94 -1.22
C GLY A 334 0.31 -13.05 -0.87
N GLU A 335 0.83 -12.16 -0.04
CA GLU A 335 2.19 -12.27 0.50
C GLU A 335 2.23 -13.31 1.63
N ASP A 336 3.17 -14.23 1.59
CA ASP A 336 3.38 -15.20 2.67
C ASP A 336 3.97 -14.49 3.90
N ILE A 337 3.18 -14.40 4.95
CA ILE A 337 3.51 -13.78 6.23
C ILE A 337 3.67 -14.79 7.38
N THR A 338 3.73 -16.06 7.05
CA THR A 338 3.81 -17.17 8.01
C THR A 338 4.94 -16.96 9.04
N GLY A 339 6.11 -16.49 8.58
CA GLY A 339 7.27 -16.25 9.45
C GLY A 339 7.05 -15.19 10.55
N SER A 340 6.05 -14.33 10.42
CA SER A 340 5.70 -13.34 11.44
C SER A 340 4.75 -13.89 12.52
N PHE A 341 4.13 -15.05 12.28
CA PHE A 341 3.10 -15.64 13.13
C PHE A 341 3.29 -17.15 13.36
N PRO A 342 4.50 -17.59 13.77
CA PRO A 342 4.81 -19.01 13.91
C PRO A 342 4.01 -19.71 15.01
N ASP A 343 3.48 -18.98 15.97
CA ASP A 343 2.65 -19.49 17.06
C ASP A 343 1.27 -20.01 16.62
N LEU A 344 0.79 -19.60 15.45
CA LEU A 344 -0.47 -20.12 14.90
C LEU A 344 -0.28 -21.41 14.07
N LEU A 345 0.94 -21.69 13.59
CA LEU A 345 1.21 -22.84 12.73
C LEU A 345 0.79 -24.21 13.32
N PRO A 346 1.03 -24.50 14.61
CA PRO A 346 0.60 -25.75 15.19
C PRO A 346 -0.90 -26.00 15.09
N ALA A 347 -1.72 -24.94 15.22
CA ALA A 347 -3.17 -25.02 15.05
C ALA A 347 -3.59 -25.30 13.60
N LEU A 348 -2.80 -24.82 12.63
CA LEU A 348 -3.09 -25.00 11.20
C LEU A 348 -2.53 -26.32 10.64
N GLN A 349 -1.45 -26.85 11.20
CA GLN A 349 -0.82 -28.06 10.72
C GLN A 349 -1.52 -29.33 11.22
N LEU A 350 -2.36 -29.22 12.27
CA LEU A 350 -3.07 -30.33 12.87
C LEU A 350 -2.17 -31.57 12.96
N GLN A 351 -1.20 -31.52 13.86
CA GLN A 351 -0.28 -32.63 14.05
C GLN A 351 -1.10 -33.92 14.24
N ASP A 352 -0.89 -34.88 13.34
CA ASP A 352 -1.26 -36.23 13.62
C ASP A 352 -0.64 -36.57 14.97
N ALA A 353 -1.46 -36.71 16.01
CA ALA A 353 -1.00 -37.17 17.32
C ALA A 353 -0.60 -38.64 17.19
N LEU A 354 0.44 -38.93 16.39
CA LEU A 354 1.01 -40.26 16.17
C LEU A 354 1.78 -40.76 17.38
N ASP A 355 2.00 -39.92 18.41
CA ASP A 355 2.79 -40.27 19.59
C ASP A 355 1.97 -40.53 20.87
N SER A 356 0.64 -40.64 20.80
CA SER A 356 -0.14 -41.06 21.95
C SER A 356 -0.33 -42.58 21.93
N LYS A 357 0.22 -43.25 22.95
CA LYS A 357 0.07 -44.70 23.22
C LYS A 357 -1.36 -45.21 23.03
N PRO A 358 -1.54 -46.50 22.59
CA PRO A 358 -2.82 -47.06 22.13
C PRO A 358 -3.95 -47.23 23.16
N ASP A 359 -3.79 -46.84 24.41
CA ASP A 359 -4.61 -47.36 25.52
C ASP A 359 -5.45 -46.34 26.28
N ASP A 360 -6.03 -45.34 25.62
CA ASP A 360 -7.03 -44.51 26.31
C ASP A 360 -8.40 -44.61 25.62
N CYS A 361 -9.24 -45.52 26.13
CA CYS A 361 -10.60 -45.78 25.67
C CYS A 361 -11.61 -44.63 25.86
N ARG A 362 -11.16 -43.45 26.34
CA ARG A 362 -12.01 -42.27 26.61
C ARG A 362 -11.91 -41.23 25.53
N LYS A 363 -11.13 -41.45 24.46
CA LYS A 363 -11.00 -40.49 23.34
C LYS A 363 -11.94 -40.88 22.20
N PRO A 364 -12.53 -39.89 21.51
CA PRO A 364 -13.44 -40.16 20.39
C PRO A 364 -12.76 -40.95 19.27
N PRO A 365 -13.53 -41.72 18.49
CA PRO A 365 -13.00 -42.70 17.55
C PRO A 365 -12.06 -42.12 16.51
N ARG A 366 -11.04 -42.88 16.13
CA ARG A 366 -9.97 -42.58 15.14
C ARG A 366 -10.43 -42.13 13.75
N ALA A 367 -11.71 -42.06 13.46
CA ALA A 367 -12.28 -41.74 12.15
C ALA A 367 -12.03 -40.27 11.66
N PHE A 368 -11.54 -39.38 12.52
CA PHE A 368 -11.31 -37.96 12.17
C PHE A 368 -9.85 -37.57 11.93
N ARG A 369 -8.92 -38.53 11.84
CA ARG A 369 -7.47 -38.27 11.75
C ARG A 369 -6.94 -37.96 10.37
N HIS A 370 -7.74 -38.01 9.32
CA HIS A 370 -7.37 -37.58 7.98
C HIS A 370 -7.96 -36.19 7.73
N GLN A 371 -7.39 -35.18 8.39
CA GLN A 371 -7.84 -33.84 8.06
C GLN A 371 -7.30 -33.45 6.71
N ALA A 372 -8.24 -33.21 5.87
CA ALA A 372 -8.12 -32.71 4.52
C ALA A 372 -7.49 -31.31 4.52
N SER A 373 -6.88 -30.95 3.42
CA SER A 373 -6.48 -29.56 3.13
C SER A 373 -7.65 -28.60 3.39
N PHE A 374 -7.35 -27.37 3.80
CA PHE A 374 -8.37 -26.34 3.99
C PHE A 374 -7.85 -24.95 3.64
N ALA A 375 -8.77 -24.03 3.42
CA ALA A 375 -8.47 -22.61 3.31
C ALA A 375 -9.55 -21.79 4.02
N ILE A 376 -9.13 -20.96 4.96
CA ILE A 376 -9.96 -20.09 5.79
C ILE A 376 -9.58 -18.64 5.57
N ASP A 377 -10.57 -17.78 5.32
CA ASP A 377 -10.40 -16.34 5.48
C ASP A 377 -10.74 -15.94 6.91
N GLY A 378 -9.90 -15.13 7.54
CA GLY A 378 -10.10 -14.66 8.89
C GLY A 378 -9.35 -13.37 9.19
N GLU A 379 -9.54 -12.85 10.39
CA GLU A 379 -8.82 -11.71 10.92
C GLU A 379 -7.83 -12.17 11.97
N LEU A 380 -6.53 -11.83 11.83
CA LEU A 380 -5.54 -12.00 12.88
C LEU A 380 -5.71 -10.89 13.92
N LEU A 381 -5.78 -11.31 15.16
CA LEU A 381 -5.95 -10.47 16.33
C LEU A 381 -4.92 -10.86 17.39
N VAL A 382 -4.62 -9.97 18.32
CA VAL A 382 -3.96 -10.33 19.59
C VAL A 382 -5.05 -10.48 20.64
N VAL A 383 -5.10 -11.62 21.31
CA VAL A 383 -6.04 -11.87 22.41
C VAL A 383 -5.26 -12.10 23.68
N ARG A 384 -5.54 -11.32 24.75
CA ARG A 384 -4.97 -11.47 26.08
C ARG A 384 -6.10 -11.54 27.10
N ASP A 385 -6.02 -12.48 28.00
CA ASP A 385 -7.00 -12.64 29.07
C ASP A 385 -8.45 -12.71 28.56
N GLY A 386 -8.64 -13.31 27.38
CA GLY A 386 -9.93 -13.45 26.71
C GLY A 386 -10.40 -12.21 25.94
N ARG A 387 -9.66 -11.09 25.95
CA ARG A 387 -10.02 -9.83 25.28
C ARG A 387 -9.18 -9.58 24.04
N VAL A 388 -9.82 -9.13 22.97
CA VAL A 388 -9.15 -8.65 21.76
C VAL A 388 -8.46 -7.32 22.05
N GLN A 389 -7.18 -7.26 21.72
CA GLN A 389 -6.37 -6.06 21.88
C GLN A 389 -6.47 -5.15 20.66
N SER A 390 -6.23 -3.85 20.85
CA SER A 390 -6.22 -2.89 19.74
C SER A 390 -5.20 -3.24 18.65
N PHE A 391 -5.44 -2.78 17.43
CA PHE A 391 -4.53 -2.95 16.29
C PHE A 391 -3.10 -2.48 16.57
N ASN A 392 -2.90 -1.46 17.42
CA ASN A 392 -1.58 -0.98 17.80
C ASN A 392 -0.74 -2.05 18.52
N VAL A 393 -1.40 -2.90 19.30
CA VAL A 393 -0.77 -4.05 19.96
C VAL A 393 -0.36 -5.09 18.94
N LEU A 394 -1.23 -5.38 17.97
CA LEU A 394 -0.95 -6.32 16.87
C LEU A 394 0.20 -5.84 15.99
N GLN A 395 0.37 -4.53 15.79
CA GLN A 395 1.48 -3.95 15.01
C GLN A 395 2.86 -4.35 15.54
N GLN A 396 3.00 -4.69 16.83
CA GLN A 396 4.27 -5.16 17.40
C GLN A 396 4.76 -6.47 16.79
N ARG A 397 3.85 -7.26 16.20
CA ARG A 397 4.14 -8.50 15.50
C ARG A 397 4.45 -8.31 14.01
N LEU A 398 4.00 -7.19 13.41
CA LEU A 398 4.16 -6.93 11.98
C LEU A 398 5.63 -6.68 11.59
N ASN A 399 5.99 -7.13 10.38
CA ASN A 399 7.30 -6.90 9.77
C ASN A 399 8.50 -7.46 10.57
N ARG A 400 8.25 -8.38 11.50
CA ARG A 400 9.32 -9.05 12.25
C ARG A 400 9.87 -10.22 11.44
N LYS A 401 11.14 -10.16 11.07
CA LYS A 401 11.84 -11.26 10.40
C LYS A 401 12.11 -12.45 11.33
N VAL A 402 12.24 -12.18 12.63
CA VAL A 402 12.44 -13.16 13.67
C VAL A 402 11.50 -12.84 14.82
N VAL A 403 10.74 -13.84 15.24
CA VAL A 403 9.78 -13.73 16.34
C VAL A 403 10.31 -14.54 17.52
N SER A 404 10.63 -13.86 18.63
CA SER A 404 11.14 -14.51 19.85
C SER A 404 10.00 -15.15 20.66
N PRO A 405 10.29 -16.17 21.49
CA PRO A 405 9.31 -16.75 22.42
C PRO A 405 8.66 -15.70 23.34
N LYS A 406 9.42 -14.71 23.79
CA LYS A 406 8.89 -13.59 24.58
C LYS A 406 7.84 -12.80 23.78
N LEU A 407 8.14 -12.47 22.51
CA LEU A 407 7.21 -11.71 21.67
C LEU A 407 5.92 -12.48 21.41
N MET A 408 5.99 -13.82 21.25
CA MET A 408 4.81 -14.68 21.11
C MET A 408 3.97 -14.69 22.38
N LYS A 409 4.61 -14.74 23.56
CA LYS A 409 3.92 -14.70 24.86
C LYS A 409 3.29 -13.33 25.13
N ASP A 410 4.01 -12.24 24.83
CA ASP A 410 3.54 -10.88 25.07
C ASP A 410 2.42 -10.46 24.11
N TYR A 411 2.39 -11.04 22.91
CA TYR A 411 1.43 -10.73 21.84
C TYR A 411 0.90 -12.02 21.20
N PRO A 412 0.15 -12.85 21.93
CA PRO A 412 -0.37 -14.12 21.42
C PRO A 412 -1.37 -13.88 20.29
N ILE A 413 -1.18 -14.61 19.18
CA ILE A 413 -1.99 -14.44 17.97
C ILE A 413 -3.17 -15.39 17.99
N HIS A 414 -4.32 -14.85 17.57
CA HIS A 414 -5.59 -15.52 17.42
C HIS A 414 -6.13 -15.28 16.01
N LEU A 415 -6.77 -16.29 15.41
CA LEU A 415 -7.44 -16.21 14.12
C LEU A 415 -8.96 -16.26 14.32
N ARG A 416 -9.64 -15.17 14.03
CA ARG A 416 -11.11 -15.11 14.01
C ARG A 416 -11.62 -15.36 12.60
N ALA A 417 -12.11 -16.57 12.36
CA ALA A 417 -12.52 -17.06 11.06
C ALA A 417 -13.90 -16.52 10.64
N TYR A 418 -14.07 -16.16 9.37
CA TYR A 418 -15.35 -15.67 8.85
C TYR A 418 -15.75 -16.21 7.47
N ASP A 419 -14.90 -16.99 6.78
CA ASP A 419 -15.27 -17.70 5.56
C ASP A 419 -14.41 -18.95 5.36
N LEU A 420 -14.99 -20.03 4.81
CA LEU A 420 -14.31 -21.26 4.46
C LEU A 420 -14.31 -21.42 2.94
N LEU A 421 -13.12 -21.40 2.36
CA LEU A 421 -12.94 -21.37 0.90
C LEU A 421 -12.64 -22.74 0.29
N GLY A 422 -12.20 -23.69 1.11
CA GLY A 422 -11.90 -25.04 0.69
C GLY A 422 -11.81 -25.97 1.88
N GLU A 423 -12.24 -27.22 1.69
CA GLU A 423 -12.19 -28.30 2.68
C GLU A 423 -11.96 -29.62 1.96
N GLY A 424 -10.86 -30.30 2.26
CA GLY A 424 -10.41 -31.42 1.46
C GLY A 424 -10.13 -31.01 0.02
N ASP A 425 -10.60 -31.79 -0.90
CA ASP A 425 -10.51 -31.53 -2.34
C ASP A 425 -11.63 -30.61 -2.85
N ALA A 426 -12.57 -30.22 -1.97
CA ALA A 426 -13.71 -29.40 -2.36
C ALA A 426 -13.33 -27.90 -2.38
N ASP A 427 -13.54 -27.27 -3.52
CA ASP A 427 -13.53 -25.81 -3.66
C ASP A 427 -14.91 -25.26 -3.28
N LEU A 428 -15.01 -24.61 -2.12
CA LEU A 428 -16.27 -24.10 -1.59
C LEU A 428 -16.64 -22.71 -2.12
N ARG A 429 -15.78 -22.05 -2.87
CA ARG A 429 -16.00 -20.68 -3.37
C ARG A 429 -17.20 -20.56 -4.31
N THR A 430 -17.60 -21.67 -4.93
CA THR A 430 -18.78 -21.78 -5.81
C THR A 430 -20.09 -21.95 -5.05
N LEU A 431 -20.06 -22.14 -3.73
CA LEU A 431 -21.23 -22.24 -2.88
C LEU A 431 -21.70 -20.87 -2.39
N PRO A 432 -22.99 -20.70 -2.08
CA PRO A 432 -23.53 -19.54 -1.39
C PRO A 432 -22.82 -19.27 -0.04
N PHE A 433 -22.73 -18.01 0.35
CA PHE A 433 -22.07 -17.65 1.63
C PHE A 433 -22.73 -18.33 2.84
N ALA A 434 -24.05 -18.43 2.87
CA ALA A 434 -24.75 -19.09 3.97
C ALA A 434 -24.31 -20.57 4.16
N GLU A 435 -24.11 -21.30 3.06
CA GLU A 435 -23.60 -22.67 3.12
C GLU A 435 -22.14 -22.74 3.56
N ARG A 436 -21.29 -21.85 3.04
CA ARG A 436 -19.88 -21.78 3.47
C ARG A 436 -19.77 -21.45 4.95
N ARG A 437 -20.65 -20.55 5.45
CA ARG A 437 -20.71 -20.19 6.86
C ARG A 437 -21.10 -21.39 7.75
N ALA A 438 -22.12 -22.11 7.39
CA ALA A 438 -22.53 -23.33 8.15
C ALA A 438 -21.41 -24.38 8.18
N ARG A 439 -20.70 -24.58 7.05
CA ARG A 439 -19.53 -25.47 7.01
C ARG A 439 -18.38 -24.93 7.85
N LEU A 440 -18.13 -23.63 7.86
CA LEU A 440 -17.11 -23.01 8.69
C LEU A 440 -17.37 -23.25 10.19
N GLU A 441 -18.62 -23.12 10.64
CA GLU A 441 -19.02 -23.37 12.01
C GLU A 441 -18.74 -24.80 12.43
N ALA A 442 -19.15 -25.76 11.60
CA ALA A 442 -18.84 -27.18 11.81
C ALA A 442 -17.32 -27.43 11.75
N PHE A 443 -16.59 -26.79 10.86
CA PHE A 443 -15.14 -26.96 10.71
C PHE A 443 -14.38 -26.45 11.94
N VAL A 444 -14.64 -25.22 12.41
CA VAL A 444 -13.97 -24.62 13.58
C VAL A 444 -14.29 -25.42 14.85
N THR A 445 -15.53 -25.90 14.99
CA THR A 445 -15.91 -26.77 16.11
C THR A 445 -15.11 -28.09 16.11
N ARG A 446 -14.93 -28.73 14.94
CA ARG A 446 -14.11 -29.95 14.82
C ARG A 446 -12.62 -29.66 15.06
N LEU A 447 -12.14 -28.51 14.64
CA LEU A 447 -10.75 -28.08 14.81
C LEU A 447 -10.39 -27.99 16.30
N GLY A 448 -11.26 -27.36 17.11
CA GLY A 448 -11.18 -27.35 18.57
C GLY A 448 -9.92 -26.69 19.14
N ASP A 449 -9.21 -25.84 18.36
CA ASP A 449 -8.03 -25.11 18.84
C ASP A 449 -8.46 -23.76 19.43
N ALA A 450 -8.01 -23.46 20.65
CA ALA A 450 -8.37 -22.27 21.39
C ALA A 450 -7.88 -20.94 20.72
N ARG A 451 -7.03 -21.02 19.72
CA ARG A 451 -6.53 -19.85 18.98
C ARG A 451 -7.28 -19.57 17.69
N ILE A 452 -8.28 -20.37 17.37
CA ILE A 452 -9.11 -20.20 16.17
C ILE A 452 -10.57 -20.22 16.60
N ASP A 453 -11.24 -19.09 16.44
CA ASP A 453 -12.67 -18.94 16.72
C ASP A 453 -13.46 -18.44 15.50
N LEU A 454 -14.78 -18.34 15.68
CA LEU A 454 -15.69 -17.80 14.67
C LEU A 454 -15.96 -16.32 14.91
N SER A 455 -15.94 -15.52 13.85
CA SER A 455 -16.51 -14.18 13.89
C SER A 455 -18.00 -14.27 14.21
N PRO A 456 -18.49 -13.70 15.31
CA PRO A 456 -19.89 -13.76 15.65
C PRO A 456 -20.76 -13.00 14.64
N THR A 457 -21.95 -13.55 14.36
CA THR A 457 -22.97 -12.88 13.56
C THR A 457 -23.77 -11.92 14.42
N ILE A 458 -24.23 -10.83 13.81
CA ILE A 458 -25.05 -9.82 14.45
C ILE A 458 -26.50 -10.04 13.99
N PRO A 459 -27.44 -10.41 14.89
CA PRO A 459 -28.84 -10.51 14.54
C PRO A 459 -29.41 -9.10 14.26
N PHE A 460 -30.18 -8.95 13.18
CA PHE A 460 -30.88 -7.71 12.85
C PHE A 460 -32.05 -7.99 11.92
N GLY A 461 -33.12 -7.21 12.03
CA GLY A 461 -34.30 -7.25 11.15
C GLY A 461 -34.47 -5.97 10.32
N SER A 462 -33.76 -4.90 10.69
CA SER A 462 -33.83 -3.61 9.99
C SER A 462 -32.47 -2.93 9.91
N TRP A 463 -32.30 -1.98 8.99
CA TRP A 463 -31.10 -1.16 8.88
C TRP A 463 -30.89 -0.26 10.11
N GLU A 464 -31.97 0.14 10.80
CA GLU A 464 -31.93 0.95 12.03
C GLU A 464 -31.36 0.16 13.20
N GLU A 465 -31.78 -1.09 13.38
CA GLU A 465 -31.23 -2.02 14.37
C GLU A 465 -29.74 -2.24 14.14
N LEU A 466 -29.33 -2.56 12.90
CA LEU A 466 -27.93 -2.76 12.58
C LEU A 466 -27.12 -1.48 12.72
N GLY A 467 -27.71 -0.31 12.40
CA GLY A 467 -27.10 1.00 12.62
C GLY A 467 -26.86 1.30 14.09
N SER A 468 -27.79 0.88 14.96
CA SER A 468 -27.65 0.99 16.41
C SER A 468 -26.55 0.07 16.94
N ALA A 469 -26.52 -1.20 16.51
CA ALA A 469 -25.45 -2.13 16.83
C ALA A 469 -24.07 -1.61 16.40
N ARG A 470 -23.97 -1.00 15.19
CA ARG A 470 -22.74 -0.38 14.68
C ARG A 470 -22.24 0.77 15.56
N ARG A 471 -23.17 1.60 16.11
CA ARG A 471 -22.82 2.72 16.99
C ARG A 471 -22.37 2.26 18.36
N ASP A 472 -23.02 1.24 18.89
CA ASP A 472 -22.73 0.66 20.22
C ASP A 472 -22.53 -0.86 20.12
N PRO A 473 -21.33 -1.31 19.66
CA PRO A 473 -21.04 -2.73 19.56
C PRO A 473 -20.99 -3.44 20.91
N ALA A 474 -20.62 -2.73 22.00
CA ALA A 474 -20.53 -3.32 23.33
C ALA A 474 -21.88 -3.90 23.77
N SER A 475 -22.93 -3.11 23.66
CA SER A 475 -24.31 -3.53 24.00
C SER A 475 -24.90 -4.51 22.98
N ALA A 476 -24.37 -4.53 21.74
CA ALA A 476 -24.89 -5.36 20.65
C ALA A 476 -24.16 -6.71 20.50
N GLY A 477 -23.41 -7.16 21.50
CA GLY A 477 -22.81 -8.50 21.54
C GLY A 477 -21.31 -8.55 21.25
N ALA A 478 -20.63 -7.43 20.97
CA ALA A 478 -19.17 -7.41 20.95
C ALA A 478 -18.56 -7.37 22.36
N GLY A 479 -19.34 -6.94 23.37
CA GLY A 479 -18.91 -6.92 24.76
C GLY A 479 -17.60 -6.16 24.97
N GLU A 480 -16.66 -6.78 25.67
CA GLU A 480 -15.33 -6.20 25.94
C GLU A 480 -14.44 -6.06 24.70
N ASP A 481 -14.78 -6.71 23.59
CA ASP A 481 -14.05 -6.61 22.31
C ASP A 481 -14.49 -5.40 21.45
N ALA A 482 -15.43 -4.57 21.93
CA ALA A 482 -16.03 -3.46 21.17
C ALA A 482 -15.01 -2.45 20.63
N ASP A 483 -13.90 -2.24 21.34
CA ASP A 483 -12.83 -1.32 20.93
C ASP A 483 -12.02 -1.85 19.74
N ALA A 484 -12.03 -3.16 19.52
CA ALA A 484 -11.42 -3.79 18.37
C ALA A 484 -12.36 -3.89 17.15
N VAL A 485 -13.57 -3.31 17.22
CA VAL A 485 -14.57 -3.30 16.15
C VAL A 485 -14.55 -1.95 15.44
N GLU A 486 -14.29 -1.92 14.13
CA GLU A 486 -14.32 -0.71 13.31
C GLU A 486 -15.63 -0.54 12.49
N GLY A 487 -16.64 -1.36 12.77
CA GLY A 487 -17.94 -1.32 12.11
C GLY A 487 -18.56 -2.71 11.88
N VAL A 488 -19.33 -2.84 10.82
CA VAL A 488 -19.97 -4.09 10.45
C VAL A 488 -19.65 -4.49 9.00
N MET A 489 -19.63 -5.79 8.74
CA MET A 489 -19.55 -6.40 7.42
C MET A 489 -20.92 -6.99 7.07
N LEU A 490 -21.41 -6.69 5.87
CA LEU A 490 -22.62 -7.25 5.30
C LEU A 490 -22.26 -8.19 4.16
N LYS A 491 -22.70 -9.41 4.22
CA LYS A 491 -22.45 -10.43 3.22
C LYS A 491 -23.78 -11.00 2.74
N ARG A 492 -24.06 -10.95 1.43
CA ARG A 492 -25.27 -11.58 0.91
C ARG A 492 -25.24 -13.06 1.19
N ARG A 493 -26.39 -13.61 1.58
CA ARG A 493 -26.55 -15.03 1.90
C ARG A 493 -26.22 -15.94 0.72
N ASP A 494 -26.60 -15.53 -0.49
CA ASP A 494 -26.38 -16.23 -1.76
C ASP A 494 -25.04 -15.89 -2.44
N ALA A 495 -24.20 -15.04 -1.83
CA ALA A 495 -22.95 -14.59 -2.42
C ALA A 495 -21.98 -15.74 -2.67
N LEU A 496 -21.57 -15.91 -3.93
CA LEU A 496 -20.40 -16.73 -4.28
C LEU A 496 -19.12 -15.99 -3.87
N TYR A 497 -18.03 -16.73 -3.65
CA TYR A 497 -16.75 -16.09 -3.34
C TYR A 497 -15.98 -15.75 -4.62
N LEU A 498 -16.07 -14.50 -5.05
CA LEU A 498 -15.49 -14.01 -6.29
C LEU A 498 -14.28 -13.11 -6.03
N PRO A 499 -13.16 -13.25 -6.75
CA PRO A 499 -11.99 -12.43 -6.57
C PRO A 499 -12.23 -10.95 -6.84
N GLY A 500 -11.55 -10.10 -6.08
CA GLY A 500 -11.63 -8.65 -6.24
C GLY A 500 -12.84 -8.05 -5.54
N ARG A 501 -13.48 -7.06 -6.16
CA ARG A 501 -14.62 -6.34 -5.56
C ARG A 501 -15.85 -6.48 -6.47
N PRO A 502 -16.52 -7.63 -6.45
CA PRO A 502 -17.76 -7.82 -7.21
C PRO A 502 -18.87 -6.95 -6.64
N ARG A 503 -19.66 -6.34 -7.53
CA ARG A 503 -20.80 -5.52 -7.11
C ARG A 503 -21.89 -6.39 -6.51
N GLY A 504 -22.61 -5.85 -5.51
CA GLY A 504 -23.80 -6.47 -4.98
C GLY A 504 -23.57 -7.70 -4.08
N GLN A 505 -22.36 -7.96 -3.62
CA GLN A 505 -22.05 -9.17 -2.85
C GLN A 505 -21.74 -8.87 -1.38
N TRP A 506 -20.72 -8.04 -1.13
CA TRP A 506 -20.25 -7.70 0.21
C TRP A 506 -20.15 -6.19 0.38
N TRP A 507 -20.59 -5.69 1.56
CA TRP A 507 -20.42 -4.31 1.98
C TRP A 507 -19.75 -4.21 3.33
N LYS A 508 -19.11 -3.08 3.57
CA LYS A 508 -18.56 -2.68 4.86
C LYS A 508 -19.20 -1.36 5.27
N TRP A 509 -19.75 -1.33 6.45
CA TRP A 509 -20.33 -0.16 7.07
C TRP A 509 -19.48 0.22 8.27
N LYS A 510 -18.50 1.08 8.06
CA LYS A 510 -17.60 1.52 9.11
C LYS A 510 -18.32 2.41 10.12
N ARG A 511 -17.78 2.50 11.35
CA ARG A 511 -18.14 3.55 12.31
C ARG A 511 -17.90 4.91 11.70
N ASP A 512 -18.65 5.91 12.17
CA ASP A 512 -18.43 7.29 11.75
C ASP A 512 -17.05 7.75 12.24
N PRO A 513 -16.29 8.47 11.42
CA PRO A 513 -14.98 8.95 11.81
C PRO A 513 -15.11 10.01 12.90
N HIS A 514 -14.10 10.14 13.73
CA HIS A 514 -13.93 11.32 14.56
C HIS A 514 -13.67 12.53 13.67
N ILE A 515 -14.17 13.67 14.07
CA ILE A 515 -14.03 14.93 13.32
C ILE A 515 -13.46 15.98 14.26
N ILE A 516 -12.49 16.74 13.76
CA ILE A 516 -11.98 17.96 14.39
C ILE A 516 -11.80 19.05 13.35
N ASP A 517 -11.83 20.30 13.82
CA ASP A 517 -11.39 21.45 13.05
C ASP A 517 -9.94 21.79 13.39
N ALA A 518 -9.06 21.73 12.40
CA ALA A 518 -7.63 21.96 12.56
C ALA A 518 -7.12 23.00 11.58
N VAL A 519 -6.08 23.76 11.95
CA VAL A 519 -5.53 24.83 11.13
C VAL A 519 -4.43 24.30 10.22
N LEU A 520 -4.46 24.64 8.92
CA LEU A 520 -3.39 24.34 7.98
C LEU A 520 -2.12 25.11 8.36
N MET A 521 -1.02 24.38 8.63
CA MET A 521 0.28 24.97 9.02
C MET A 521 1.31 24.88 7.89
N TYR A 522 1.40 23.71 7.28
CA TYR A 522 2.38 23.44 6.21
C TYR A 522 1.73 22.72 5.04
N ALA A 523 2.18 23.02 3.83
CA ALA A 523 1.78 22.34 2.62
C ALA A 523 3.01 21.92 1.81
N GLN A 524 2.98 20.71 1.27
CA GLN A 524 4.02 20.17 0.42
C GLN A 524 3.44 19.77 -0.93
N ARG A 525 4.26 19.86 -1.99
CA ARG A 525 3.84 19.38 -3.32
C ARG A 525 3.57 17.90 -3.32
N GLY A 526 2.55 17.51 -4.05
CA GLY A 526 2.22 16.10 -4.27
C GLY A 526 3.20 15.40 -5.20
N HIS A 527 2.97 14.10 -5.40
CA HIS A 527 3.76 13.25 -6.30
C HIS A 527 2.95 12.85 -7.54
N GLY A 528 3.62 12.55 -8.64
CA GLY A 528 3.00 12.14 -9.89
C GLY A 528 2.09 13.23 -10.48
N LYS A 529 0.84 12.92 -10.77
CA LYS A 529 -0.13 13.88 -11.34
C LYS A 529 -0.36 15.13 -10.51
N ARG A 530 -0.12 15.08 -9.20
CA ARG A 530 -0.29 16.20 -8.27
C ARG A 530 1.02 16.92 -7.98
N SER A 531 2.10 16.64 -8.70
CA SER A 531 3.41 17.29 -8.51
C SER A 531 3.40 18.80 -8.76
N SER A 532 2.46 19.30 -9.56
CA SER A 532 2.25 20.72 -9.80
C SER A 532 1.42 21.44 -8.73
N PHE A 533 0.76 20.68 -7.84
CA PHE A 533 -0.12 21.21 -6.79
C PHE A 533 0.44 20.89 -5.40
N TYR A 534 0.12 21.75 -4.44
CA TYR A 534 0.29 21.43 -3.03
C TYR A 534 -0.87 20.51 -2.62
N SER A 535 -0.57 19.26 -2.27
CA SER A 535 -1.58 18.24 -1.95
C SER A 535 -1.25 17.37 -0.75
N ASP A 536 -0.19 17.69 -0.03
CA ASP A 536 0.19 17.07 1.25
C ASP A 536 0.17 18.18 2.31
N TYR A 537 -0.70 18.04 3.31
CA TYR A 537 -1.03 19.10 4.26
C TYR A 537 -0.74 18.67 5.69
N THR A 538 0.06 19.47 6.40
CA THR A 538 0.24 19.34 7.85
C THR A 538 -0.67 20.34 8.55
N PHE A 539 -1.45 19.89 9.50
CA PHE A 539 -2.41 20.69 10.24
C PHE A 539 -2.19 20.55 11.75
N GLY A 540 -2.61 21.55 12.49
CA GLY A 540 -2.44 21.61 13.93
C GLY A 540 -3.70 22.11 14.66
N VAL A 541 -3.70 21.90 15.97
CA VAL A 541 -4.71 22.39 16.91
C VAL A 541 -4.05 23.28 17.96
N TRP A 542 -4.84 24.07 18.65
CA TRP A 542 -4.33 24.96 19.69
C TRP A 542 -3.94 24.18 20.94
N ALA A 543 -2.81 24.54 21.54
CA ALA A 543 -2.34 24.03 22.82
C ALA A 543 -1.94 25.18 23.75
N GLY A 544 -2.13 25.04 25.06
CA GLY A 544 -1.79 26.03 26.08
C GLY A 544 -2.97 26.89 26.55
N ALA A 545 -2.80 27.56 27.71
CA ALA A 545 -3.80 28.42 28.31
C ALA A 545 -3.98 29.75 27.54
N GLU A 546 -5.09 30.47 27.80
CA GLU A 546 -5.35 31.79 27.25
C GLU A 546 -4.20 32.77 27.57
N GLY A 547 -3.63 33.38 26.50
CA GLY A 547 -2.46 34.26 26.56
C GLY A 547 -1.14 33.66 26.12
N GLY A 548 -1.06 32.31 25.95
CA GLY A 548 0.12 31.58 25.44
C GLY A 548 -0.24 30.45 24.49
N LYS A 549 -1.38 30.55 23.79
CA LYS A 549 -1.82 29.51 22.84
C LYS A 549 -0.86 29.36 21.67
N GLN A 550 -0.41 28.15 21.40
CA GLN A 550 0.42 27.80 20.27
C GLN A 550 -0.23 26.70 19.46
N LEU A 551 -0.15 26.78 18.11
CA LEU A 551 -0.53 25.68 17.26
C LEU A 551 0.50 24.56 17.31
N VAL A 552 0.03 23.34 17.61
CA VAL A 552 0.86 22.13 17.60
C VAL A 552 0.39 21.20 16.47
N PRO A 553 1.30 20.67 15.65
CA PRO A 553 0.93 19.76 14.59
C PRO A 553 0.43 18.44 15.15
N VAL A 554 -0.73 17.97 14.66
CA VAL A 554 -1.38 16.73 15.11
C VAL A 554 -1.54 15.69 14.02
N GLY A 555 -1.33 16.07 12.75
CA GLY A 555 -1.47 15.13 11.65
C GLY A 555 -1.11 15.69 10.29
N LYS A 556 -1.13 14.77 9.29
CA LYS A 556 -0.96 15.08 7.87
C LYS A 556 -2.06 14.42 7.06
N ALA A 557 -2.65 15.13 6.10
CA ALA A 557 -3.61 14.59 5.16
C ALA A 557 -3.21 14.89 3.72
N TYR A 558 -3.45 13.94 2.81
CA TYR A 558 -3.14 14.03 1.39
C TYR A 558 -4.29 13.56 0.49
N PHE A 559 -5.50 13.41 1.05
CA PHE A 559 -6.73 13.02 0.35
C PHE A 559 -7.97 13.52 1.11
N GLY A 560 -9.14 13.32 0.49
CA GLY A 560 -10.43 13.68 1.08
C GLY A 560 -11.03 14.97 0.52
N PHE A 561 -10.34 15.62 -0.43
CA PHE A 561 -10.78 16.83 -1.12
C PHE A 561 -11.04 16.56 -2.61
N THR A 562 -11.93 17.33 -3.20
CA THR A 562 -12.20 17.35 -4.64
C THR A 562 -11.09 18.05 -5.41
N ASP A 563 -11.09 17.95 -6.74
CA ASP A 563 -10.11 18.66 -7.57
C ASP A 563 -10.32 20.18 -7.51
N GLU A 564 -11.57 20.65 -7.33
CA GLU A 564 -11.91 22.06 -7.11
C GLU A 564 -11.37 22.58 -5.76
N GLU A 565 -11.55 21.81 -4.69
CA GLU A 565 -11.00 22.12 -3.37
C GLU A 565 -9.47 22.12 -3.38
N LEU A 566 -8.84 21.18 -4.10
CA LEU A 566 -7.39 21.16 -4.31
C LEU A 566 -6.90 22.46 -4.92
N LEU A 567 -7.60 22.97 -5.95
CA LEU A 567 -7.28 24.26 -6.58
C LEU A 567 -7.45 25.43 -5.62
N GLN A 568 -8.45 25.40 -4.74
CA GLN A 568 -8.67 26.43 -3.73
C GLN A 568 -7.53 26.44 -2.70
N ILE A 569 -7.14 25.27 -2.19
CA ILE A 569 -6.05 25.16 -1.23
C ILE A 569 -4.72 25.56 -1.89
N ASP A 570 -4.46 25.14 -3.12
CA ASP A 570 -3.23 25.48 -3.84
C ASP A 570 -3.10 27.01 -4.03
N ARG A 571 -4.21 27.70 -4.36
CA ARG A 571 -4.25 29.16 -4.43
C ARG A 571 -3.99 29.81 -3.08
N PHE A 572 -4.60 29.27 -2.00
CA PHE A 572 -4.36 29.76 -0.64
C PHE A 572 -2.89 29.62 -0.26
N VAL A 573 -2.30 28.45 -0.46
CA VAL A 573 -0.89 28.17 -0.14
C VAL A 573 0.04 29.14 -0.89
N ARG A 574 -0.17 29.36 -2.19
CA ARG A 574 0.67 30.26 -3.00
C ARG A 574 0.60 31.72 -2.55
N ARG A 575 -0.58 32.19 -2.12
CA ARG A 575 -0.81 33.58 -1.69
C ARG A 575 -0.37 33.83 -0.26
N ASN A 576 -0.43 32.83 0.60
CA ASN A 576 -0.25 32.97 2.05
C ASN A 576 0.99 32.22 2.56
N THR A 577 1.97 31.92 1.71
CA THR A 577 3.25 31.36 2.13
C THR A 577 4.06 32.44 2.85
N ILE A 578 4.40 32.20 4.11
CA ILE A 578 5.29 33.03 4.93
C ILE A 578 6.73 32.66 4.65
N GLU A 579 7.03 31.34 4.65
CA GLU A 579 8.38 30.82 4.55
C GLU A 579 8.44 29.55 3.69
N LYS A 580 9.61 29.27 3.11
CA LYS A 580 9.85 28.14 2.22
C LYS A 580 10.98 27.29 2.78
N PHE A 581 10.68 26.03 3.10
CA PHE A 581 11.65 25.02 3.52
C PHE A 581 11.76 23.94 2.44
N GLY A 582 12.62 24.12 1.46
CA GLY A 582 12.68 23.21 0.32
C GLY A 582 11.31 23.02 -0.36
N PRO A 583 10.77 21.78 -0.42
CA PRO A 583 9.45 21.51 -1.01
C PRO A 583 8.28 21.95 -0.13
N VAL A 584 8.51 22.24 1.15
CA VAL A 584 7.47 22.60 2.11
C VAL A 584 7.21 24.09 2.11
N ARG A 585 5.96 24.48 2.22
CA ARG A 585 5.49 25.85 2.39
C ARG A 585 4.89 26.01 3.77
N HIS A 586 5.44 26.90 4.56
CA HIS A 586 4.87 27.39 5.79
C HIS A 586 3.85 28.47 5.42
N VAL A 587 2.60 28.27 5.80
CA VAL A 587 1.51 29.19 5.45
C VAL A 587 1.03 29.95 6.68
N VAL A 588 0.39 31.10 6.44
CA VAL A 588 -0.20 31.90 7.50
C VAL A 588 -1.22 31.06 8.31
N HIS A 589 -1.10 31.11 9.65
CA HIS A 589 -1.94 30.38 10.60
C HIS A 589 -2.09 31.14 11.92
N GLU A 590 -2.32 32.45 11.79
CA GLU A 590 -2.60 33.35 12.90
C GLU A 590 -4.05 33.19 13.40
N PRO A 591 -4.41 33.63 14.61
CA PRO A 591 -5.76 33.46 15.16
C PRO A 591 -6.90 33.93 14.25
N ASP A 592 -6.66 35.00 13.50
CA ASP A 592 -7.66 35.60 12.62
C ASP A 592 -7.38 35.41 11.13
N GLN A 593 -6.25 34.80 10.78
CA GLN A 593 -5.83 34.62 9.39
C GLN A 593 -5.21 33.24 9.17
N GLY A 594 -5.88 32.42 8.38
CA GLY A 594 -5.46 31.06 8.07
C GLY A 594 -6.57 30.25 7.41
N LEU A 595 -6.30 29.00 7.12
CA LEU A 595 -7.28 28.06 6.60
C LEU A 595 -7.57 26.98 7.62
N VAL A 596 -8.82 26.88 8.03
CA VAL A 596 -9.31 25.77 8.88
C VAL A 596 -9.77 24.63 8.00
N LEU A 597 -9.37 23.43 8.38
CA LEU A 597 -9.72 22.16 7.75
C LEU A 597 -10.55 21.35 8.73
N GLU A 598 -11.72 20.90 8.31
CA GLU A 598 -12.43 19.85 9.02
C GLU A 598 -11.76 18.53 8.66
N VAL A 599 -11.14 17.89 9.64
CA VAL A 599 -10.36 16.66 9.49
C VAL A 599 -11.11 15.49 10.09
N ALA A 600 -11.39 14.48 9.27
CA ALA A 600 -11.94 13.21 9.69
C ALA A 600 -10.83 12.17 9.87
N PHE A 601 -10.88 11.36 10.95
CA PHE A 601 -9.90 10.30 11.22
C PHE A 601 -10.54 9.10 11.92
N GLU A 602 -9.91 7.92 11.81
CA GLU A 602 -10.49 6.66 12.28
C GLU A 602 -10.08 6.28 13.72
N GLY A 603 -9.12 6.97 14.32
CA GLY A 603 -8.69 6.74 15.69
C GLY A 603 -7.50 7.61 16.08
N LEU A 604 -7.21 7.62 17.37
CA LEU A 604 -6.09 8.33 17.98
C LEU A 604 -5.18 7.34 18.71
N GLN A 605 -3.92 7.69 18.81
CA GLN A 605 -2.94 6.96 19.61
C GLN A 605 -1.93 7.92 20.24
N ARG A 606 -1.35 7.54 21.38
CA ARG A 606 -0.22 8.26 21.96
C ARG A 606 1.01 8.12 21.06
N SER A 607 1.76 9.19 20.89
CA SER A 607 2.94 9.22 20.04
C SER A 607 4.08 10.00 20.70
N SER A 608 5.18 9.34 20.97
CA SER A 608 6.42 10.00 21.42
C SER A 608 7.16 10.73 20.29
N ARG A 609 6.76 10.53 19.03
CA ARG A 609 7.38 11.14 17.85
C ARG A 609 6.79 12.51 17.51
N HIS A 610 5.56 12.77 17.90
CA HIS A 610 4.87 14.03 17.62
C HIS A 610 4.97 14.98 18.83
N LYS A 611 5.25 16.25 18.58
CA LYS A 611 5.29 17.29 19.64
C LYS A 611 3.97 17.38 20.42
N SER A 612 2.86 17.09 19.75
CA SER A 612 1.53 17.04 20.38
C SER A 612 1.29 15.84 21.28
N GLY A 613 2.17 14.84 21.30
CA GLY A 613 1.95 13.60 22.05
C GLY A 613 0.89 12.66 21.45
N VAL A 614 0.22 13.07 20.36
CA VAL A 614 -0.85 12.30 19.70
C VAL A 614 -0.56 12.05 18.23
N ALA A 615 -1.09 10.96 17.70
CA ALA A 615 -1.07 10.64 16.27
C ALA A 615 -2.46 10.17 15.82
N MET A 616 -2.92 10.68 14.69
CA MET A 616 -4.19 10.30 14.07
C MET A 616 -4.01 9.11 13.13
N ARG A 617 -5.00 8.23 13.11
CA ARG A 617 -5.07 7.10 12.19
C ARG A 617 -5.93 7.47 10.99
N PHE A 618 -5.36 7.41 9.78
CA PHE A 618 -6.01 7.73 8.51
C PHE A 618 -6.69 9.11 8.45
N PRO A 619 -5.99 10.19 8.82
CA PRO A 619 -6.58 11.52 8.73
C PRO A 619 -6.81 11.91 7.26
N ARG A 620 -7.97 12.52 7.01
CA ARG A 620 -8.37 13.02 5.69
C ARG A 620 -9.12 14.34 5.84
N ILE A 621 -9.03 15.18 4.83
CA ILE A 621 -9.82 16.42 4.79
C ILE A 621 -11.25 16.02 4.48
N ASN A 622 -12.19 16.41 5.33
CA ASN A 622 -13.62 16.20 5.14
C ASN A 622 -14.27 17.41 4.46
N ARG A 623 -13.85 18.61 4.87
CA ARG A 623 -14.37 19.87 4.33
C ARG A 623 -13.38 21.01 4.57
N LEU A 624 -13.39 22.01 3.68
CA LEU A 624 -12.71 23.29 3.89
C LEU A 624 -13.63 24.24 4.67
N ARG A 625 -13.11 24.79 5.76
CA ARG A 625 -13.87 25.69 6.65
C ARG A 625 -13.46 27.14 6.44
N TRP A 626 -13.79 27.69 5.27
CA TRP A 626 -13.60 29.12 4.98
C TRP A 626 -14.47 30.04 5.86
N ASP A 627 -15.53 29.48 6.42
CA ASP A 627 -16.47 30.12 7.32
C ASP A 627 -15.94 30.27 8.76
N LYS A 628 -14.82 29.62 9.10
CA LYS A 628 -14.32 29.53 10.47
C LYS A 628 -12.94 30.15 10.61
N PRO A 629 -12.74 31.15 11.51
CA PRO A 629 -11.40 31.68 11.77
C PRO A 629 -10.53 30.68 12.55
N PRO A 630 -9.20 30.68 12.37
CA PRO A 630 -8.30 29.73 13.04
C PRO A 630 -8.41 29.69 14.56
N ARG A 631 -8.73 30.80 15.23
CA ARG A 631 -8.91 30.85 16.71
C ARG A 631 -10.03 29.93 17.22
N GLU A 632 -10.98 29.56 16.36
CA GLU A 632 -12.11 28.69 16.69
C GLU A 632 -11.84 27.22 16.35
N ALA A 633 -10.64 26.87 15.85
CA ALA A 633 -10.23 25.50 15.66
C ALA A 633 -10.09 24.78 17.00
N ASP A 634 -10.11 23.44 16.95
CA ASP A 634 -10.07 22.60 18.15
C ASP A 634 -8.76 22.75 18.93
N HIS A 635 -8.81 22.30 20.17
CA HIS A 635 -7.71 22.31 21.12
C HIS A 635 -7.14 20.91 21.32
N LEU A 636 -5.87 20.83 21.76
CA LEU A 636 -5.18 19.55 22.03
C LEU A 636 -5.91 18.74 23.11
N GLU A 637 -6.47 19.41 24.10
CA GLU A 637 -7.26 18.81 25.17
C GLU A 637 -8.51 18.05 24.65
N THR A 638 -9.06 18.45 23.51
CA THR A 638 -10.13 17.71 22.82
C THR A 638 -9.65 16.33 22.39
N LEU A 639 -8.47 16.27 21.77
CA LEU A 639 -7.85 15.01 21.34
C LEU A 639 -7.42 14.15 22.54
N GLU A 640 -6.92 14.76 23.60
CA GLU A 640 -6.52 14.05 24.81
C GLU A 640 -7.72 13.41 25.52
N ARG A 641 -8.87 14.11 25.58
CA ARG A 641 -10.12 13.55 26.10
C ARG A 641 -10.60 12.35 25.27
N MET A 642 -10.54 12.44 23.94
CA MET A 642 -10.87 11.31 23.07
C MET A 642 -9.96 10.11 23.32
N LEU A 643 -8.66 10.34 23.61
CA LEU A 643 -7.72 9.27 23.96
C LEU A 643 -8.01 8.63 25.33
N GLN A 644 -8.49 9.40 26.29
CA GLN A 644 -8.88 8.89 27.61
C GLN A 644 -10.15 8.05 27.51
N GLN A 645 -11.16 8.54 26.78
CA GLN A 645 -12.41 7.81 26.55
C GLN A 645 -12.22 6.48 25.76
N ALA A 646 -11.16 6.36 24.98
CA ALA A 646 -10.81 5.13 24.28
C ALA A 646 -9.92 4.17 25.12
N ALA A 647 -9.47 4.59 26.31
CA ALA A 647 -8.63 3.81 27.22
C ALA A 647 -9.40 3.28 28.42
N ASP A 648 -10.53 3.93 28.78
CA ASP A 648 -11.52 3.50 29.76
C ASP A 648 -12.55 2.54 29.11
#